data_7c60399487240d30961ac9c64b746d7b
#
_entry.id   7c60399487240d30961ac9c64b746d7b
#
_cell.length_a   1.000
_cell.length_b   1.000
_cell.length_c   1.000
_cell.angle_alpha   90.00
_cell.angle_beta   90.00
_cell.angle_gamma   90.00
#
_symmetry.space_group_name_H-M   'P 1'
#
loop_
_entity.id
_entity.type
_entity.pdbx_description
1 polymer ?
#
loop_
_entity_poly.entity_id
_entity_poly.type
_entity_poly.pdbx_seq_one_letter_code
_entity_poly.pdbx_strand_id
1 'polypeptide(L)'
;MVFLDSVWIEGASRTGKTKRLLDRLCEQIDDREATDDGGRRDRQSGSPGLLVISATSSDRRDLRDRLGARMRARGAYPTYAIDTTTPLGFFRREVLLFWPLLVKTLHLSAHFPLHVRPETEQELATALWRRALDEGKLRQEHTSEYRLVRRILDLFQLAAARGLPYEDIPQLLQDGFGLDDDLPFLWESMGACLHQWRQWCLERGLLTYGLMTELYWRHLLPDPVYRDRLTRRYRAVFADDTDEYPAITRDLFEILLDAGAVGTFTYNPQGGIRSGLGADPEALQRLGDRCQYEQLKRPSGLRETFGPIALQLLDNPAIYARPAGMEFQALPFAAIQTSSRAQLLRATGEEIAAAVRQGQVKPGEIAVIAPGLDAIARYTLMDHLSSHEIPVDSLNEQRPLVSSPTIRALLTLLALVYPGLGHFLDRDSVAEMLVILSRSPENDIEIVGAPRSWPGREELPIPPASAIDLVRAGLIVDHCYAPATERPRLLPVNVFPRWDRLGYRATQAYKGIVDWIEGQRKQVEEERIDSASILLDRAIAQFIWHGSKLPHREISALRELLETARHYWDVDRRLQDYDRRQDPEYVTVGEFIKLLRQGTISAKPFPVDPPHDGEGAVTLATIFQYRSARLQHRWHFWLDIGSPLWLQGGAATLFAAPLFLRDRPRQPWSETEQLDTDEERLERILNDLLARVGDRLILCHSDLATNGQEQNGPLLSLLSGWVESDRATCKPYF
;
A
#
# COMPACT_ATOMS: atom_id res chain seq x y z
N MET A 1 -12.79 33.37 -14.85
CA MET A 1 -11.79 33.93 -15.75
C MET A 1 -10.98 32.78 -16.31
N VAL A 2 -10.96 32.56 -17.62
CA VAL A 2 -10.18 31.47 -18.23
C VAL A 2 -8.73 31.94 -18.33
N PHE A 3 -7.80 31.19 -17.71
CA PHE A 3 -6.38 31.48 -17.82
C PHE A 3 -5.87 30.90 -19.14
N LEU A 4 -5.66 31.75 -20.14
CA LEU A 4 -5.33 31.38 -21.52
C LEU A 4 -4.10 30.47 -21.67
N ASP A 5 -3.20 30.45 -20.68
CA ASP A 5 -1.98 29.62 -20.69
C ASP A 5 -2.11 28.30 -19.90
N SER A 6 -3.12 28.16 -19.05
CA SER A 6 -3.35 26.94 -18.27
C SER A 6 -4.17 25.92 -19.08
N VAL A 7 -3.82 24.62 -18.96
CA VAL A 7 -4.41 23.56 -19.79
C VAL A 7 -4.90 22.39 -18.92
N TRP A 8 -6.12 21.97 -19.23
CA TRP A 8 -6.75 20.75 -18.72
C TRP A 8 -6.72 19.67 -19.79
N ILE A 9 -5.93 18.61 -19.55
CA ILE A 9 -5.72 17.51 -20.48
C ILE A 9 -6.58 16.34 -20.02
N GLU A 10 -7.66 16.09 -20.72
CA GLU A 10 -8.55 14.97 -20.43
C GLU A 10 -8.29 13.79 -21.36
N GLY A 11 -8.34 12.59 -20.81
CA GLY A 11 -8.24 11.37 -21.59
C GLY A 11 -8.30 10.12 -20.72
N ALA A 12 -8.75 9.03 -21.29
CA ALA A 12 -8.78 7.74 -20.63
C ALA A 12 -7.37 7.20 -20.36
N SER A 13 -7.29 6.06 -19.72
CA SER A 13 -6.02 5.37 -19.51
C SER A 13 -5.30 5.11 -20.84
N ARG A 14 -3.97 5.33 -20.86
CA ARG A 14 -3.07 5.11 -22.01
C ARG A 14 -3.25 6.06 -23.21
N THR A 15 -4.07 7.08 -23.13
CA THR A 15 -4.17 8.09 -24.19
C THR A 15 -2.94 8.98 -24.34
N GLY A 16 -2.01 8.96 -23.38
CA GLY A 16 -0.75 9.70 -23.41
C GLY A 16 -0.76 10.99 -22.59
N LYS A 17 -1.69 11.14 -21.65
CA LYS A 17 -1.78 12.31 -20.74
C LYS A 17 -0.46 12.69 -20.09
N THR A 18 0.17 11.76 -19.36
CA THR A 18 1.47 11.99 -18.69
C THR A 18 2.57 12.36 -19.68
N LYS A 19 2.54 11.79 -20.90
CA LYS A 19 3.51 12.17 -21.95
C LYS A 19 3.29 13.63 -22.35
N ARG A 20 2.04 14.03 -22.58
CA ARG A 20 1.68 15.40 -22.95
C ARG A 20 2.02 16.41 -21.85
N LEU A 21 1.76 16.06 -20.59
CA LEU A 21 2.16 16.85 -19.42
C LEU A 21 3.67 17.06 -19.38
N LEU A 22 4.46 16.00 -19.58
CA LEU A 22 5.93 16.09 -19.64
C LEU A 22 6.41 16.92 -20.83
N ASP A 23 5.76 16.87 -22.00
CA ASP A 23 6.10 17.68 -23.16
C ASP A 23 5.93 19.17 -22.83
N ARG A 24 4.78 19.56 -22.24
CA ARG A 24 4.53 20.93 -21.77
C ARG A 24 5.48 21.37 -20.65
N LEU A 25 5.82 20.47 -19.73
CA LEU A 25 6.81 20.76 -18.69
C LEU A 25 8.18 21.08 -19.30
N CYS A 26 8.60 20.33 -20.33
CA CYS A 26 9.83 20.58 -21.04
C CYS A 26 9.78 21.88 -21.87
N GLU A 27 8.66 22.17 -22.53
CA GLU A 27 8.44 23.46 -23.24
C GLU A 27 8.61 24.64 -22.28
N GLN A 28 7.99 24.56 -21.09
CA GLN A 28 8.10 25.58 -20.05
C GLN A 28 9.54 25.75 -19.50
N ILE A 29 10.35 24.70 -19.55
CA ILE A 29 11.78 24.75 -19.19
C ILE A 29 12.58 25.47 -20.29
N ASP A 30 12.35 25.10 -21.56
CA ASP A 30 13.08 25.62 -22.74
C ASP A 30 12.79 27.12 -22.95
N ASP A 31 11.52 27.56 -22.85
CA ASP A 31 11.12 28.97 -23.01
C ASP A 31 11.83 29.92 -22.02
N ARG A 32 12.25 29.41 -20.89
CA ARG A 32 12.97 30.20 -19.89
C ARG A 32 14.44 30.34 -20.16
N GLU A 33 15.10 29.32 -20.63
CA GLU A 33 16.50 29.40 -20.99
C GLU A 33 16.69 30.45 -22.08
N ALA A 34 15.72 30.55 -22.99
CA ALA A 34 15.71 31.56 -24.05
C ALA A 34 15.49 33.01 -23.54
N THR A 35 14.73 33.19 -22.43
CA THR A 35 14.46 34.53 -21.88
C THR A 35 15.49 35.00 -20.84
N ASP A 36 16.23 34.09 -20.21
CA ASP A 36 17.23 34.41 -19.18
C ASP A 36 18.64 34.77 -19.78
N ASP A 37 18.88 34.40 -21.05
CA ASP A 37 20.16 34.70 -21.76
C ASP A 37 20.34 36.21 -22.09
N GLY A 38 19.32 37.06 -21.84
CA GLY A 38 19.30 38.49 -22.14
C GLY A 38 19.57 39.45 -20.97
N GLY A 39 19.75 39.00 -19.74
CA GLY A 39 19.89 39.93 -18.61
C GLY A 39 20.62 39.37 -17.41
N ARG A 40 21.82 39.92 -17.14
CA ARG A 40 22.47 39.84 -15.82
C ARG A 40 21.52 40.41 -14.75
N ARG A 41 20.59 39.61 -14.25
CA ARG A 41 19.77 39.93 -13.06
C ARG A 41 20.23 39.12 -11.87
N ASP A 42 20.39 39.85 -10.75
CA ASP A 42 20.77 39.41 -9.42
C ASP A 42 20.50 37.92 -9.09
N ARG A 43 21.55 37.15 -8.99
CA ARG A 43 21.57 35.77 -8.47
C ARG A 43 21.20 35.65 -6.98
N GLN A 44 20.72 36.73 -6.35
CA GLN A 44 20.41 36.75 -4.90
C GLN A 44 18.96 36.55 -4.53
N SER A 45 17.99 36.65 -5.43
CA SER A 45 16.61 36.23 -5.16
C SER A 45 16.30 34.96 -5.99
N GLY A 46 16.15 33.84 -5.36
CA GLY A 46 15.88 32.55 -5.99
C GLY A 46 14.72 32.66 -7.00
N SER A 47 14.96 32.28 -8.25
CA SER A 47 13.92 32.24 -9.29
C SER A 47 12.77 31.31 -8.88
N PRO A 48 11.49 31.72 -9.07
CA PRO A 48 10.34 30.88 -8.72
C PRO A 48 10.42 29.50 -9.41
N GLY A 49 10.21 28.43 -8.66
CA GLY A 49 10.29 27.06 -9.13
C GLY A 49 9.04 26.56 -9.86
N LEU A 50 9.09 25.31 -10.28
CA LEU A 50 7.96 24.55 -10.81
C LEU A 50 7.51 23.53 -9.78
N LEU A 51 6.19 23.41 -9.55
CA LEU A 51 5.60 22.41 -8.69
C LEU A 51 5.06 21.27 -9.56
N VAL A 52 5.52 20.07 -9.33
CA VAL A 52 5.08 18.86 -10.04
C VAL A 52 4.47 17.88 -9.03
N ILE A 53 3.19 17.56 -9.20
CA ILE A 53 2.45 16.68 -8.30
C ILE A 53 2.00 15.42 -9.05
N SER A 54 2.11 14.28 -8.37
CA SER A 54 1.65 12.98 -8.86
C SER A 54 0.81 12.29 -7.77
N ALA A 55 -0.10 11.41 -8.15
CA ALA A 55 -1.04 10.77 -7.24
C ALA A 55 -0.34 9.95 -6.13
N THR A 56 0.68 9.18 -6.48
CA THR A 56 1.40 8.30 -5.55
C THR A 56 2.91 8.54 -5.57
N SER A 57 3.60 8.02 -4.55
CA SER A 57 5.07 8.05 -4.51
C SER A 57 5.73 7.24 -5.63
N SER A 58 5.05 6.21 -6.16
CA SER A 58 5.51 5.44 -7.31
C SER A 58 5.41 6.27 -8.59
N ASP A 59 4.25 6.89 -8.83
CA ASP A 59 4.04 7.77 -9.99
C ASP A 59 4.99 8.96 -10.00
N ARG A 60 5.24 9.55 -8.81
CA ARG A 60 6.23 10.60 -8.64
C ARG A 60 7.64 10.16 -9.08
N ARG A 61 8.05 8.93 -8.71
CA ARG A 61 9.36 8.39 -9.12
C ARG A 61 9.43 8.19 -10.62
N ASP A 62 8.43 7.52 -11.19
CA ASP A 62 8.35 7.28 -12.63
C ASP A 62 8.39 8.61 -13.43
N LEU A 63 7.57 9.60 -13.02
CA LEU A 63 7.53 10.89 -13.67
C LEU A 63 8.88 11.63 -13.58
N ARG A 64 9.55 11.60 -12.41
CA ARG A 64 10.87 12.16 -12.21
C ARG A 64 11.92 11.48 -13.08
N ASP A 65 11.89 10.16 -13.18
CA ASP A 65 12.87 9.39 -13.95
C ASP A 65 12.69 9.64 -15.47
N ARG A 66 11.45 9.69 -15.94
CA ARG A 66 11.12 10.08 -17.32
C ARG A 66 11.52 11.51 -17.64
N LEU A 67 11.29 12.46 -16.71
CA LEU A 67 11.75 13.84 -16.87
C LEU A 67 13.26 13.89 -16.95
N GLY A 68 13.97 13.22 -16.02
CA GLY A 68 15.43 13.16 -16.01
C GLY A 68 16.01 12.56 -17.29
N ALA A 69 15.39 11.51 -17.84
CA ALA A 69 15.79 10.93 -19.12
C ALA A 69 15.65 11.92 -20.30
N ARG A 70 14.51 12.66 -20.35
CA ARG A 70 14.29 13.69 -21.39
C ARG A 70 15.25 14.86 -21.29
N MET A 71 15.52 15.33 -20.06
CA MET A 71 16.49 16.40 -19.83
C MET A 71 17.91 16.01 -20.28
N ARG A 72 18.35 14.80 -19.92
CA ARG A 72 19.65 14.27 -20.39
C ARG A 72 19.72 14.16 -21.91
N ALA A 73 18.65 13.70 -22.57
CA ALA A 73 18.59 13.58 -24.02
C ALA A 73 18.67 14.95 -24.74
N ARG A 74 18.22 16.02 -24.08
CA ARG A 74 18.29 17.43 -24.60
C ARG A 74 19.57 18.14 -24.22
N GLY A 75 20.40 17.57 -23.33
CA GLY A 75 21.61 18.23 -22.81
C GLY A 75 21.30 19.45 -21.92
N ALA A 76 20.03 19.60 -21.48
CA ALA A 76 19.58 20.73 -20.69
C ALA A 76 19.55 20.35 -19.20
N TYR A 77 20.04 21.28 -18.35
CA TYR A 77 19.94 21.16 -16.89
C TYR A 77 19.21 22.39 -16.37
N PRO A 78 18.02 22.26 -15.78
CA PRO A 78 17.25 23.41 -15.31
C PRO A 78 18.03 24.20 -14.26
N THR A 79 18.10 25.49 -14.42
CA THR A 79 18.78 26.43 -13.49
C THR A 79 17.93 26.76 -12.26
N TYR A 80 16.70 26.25 -12.19
CA TYR A 80 15.72 26.50 -11.12
C TYR A 80 15.17 25.19 -10.53
N ALA A 81 14.53 25.33 -9.37
CA ALA A 81 14.02 24.16 -8.64
C ALA A 81 12.78 23.56 -9.32
N ILE A 82 12.85 22.27 -9.61
CA ILE A 82 11.68 21.43 -9.94
C ILE A 82 11.34 20.62 -8.69
N ASP A 83 10.23 20.94 -8.08
CA ASP A 83 9.77 20.32 -6.85
C ASP A 83 8.76 19.23 -7.16
N THR A 84 9.16 17.96 -7.01
CA THR A 84 8.30 16.80 -7.29
C THR A 84 7.77 16.20 -6.01
N THR A 85 6.43 16.07 -5.88
CA THR A 85 5.79 15.62 -4.65
C THR A 85 4.46 14.88 -4.94
N THR A 86 3.81 14.40 -3.88
CA THR A 86 2.40 13.96 -3.88
C THR A 86 1.57 14.95 -3.05
N PRO A 87 0.23 14.97 -3.16
CA PRO A 87 -0.60 15.89 -2.36
C PRO A 87 -0.28 15.80 -0.86
N LEU A 88 -0.36 14.61 -0.27
CA LEU A 88 -0.05 14.42 1.15
C LEU A 88 1.41 14.73 1.49
N GLY A 89 2.35 14.41 0.60
CA GLY A 89 3.76 14.74 0.74
C GLY A 89 3.99 16.26 0.76
N PHE A 90 3.24 16.99 -0.05
CA PHE A 90 3.24 18.44 -0.08
C PHE A 90 2.70 19.02 1.23
N PHE A 91 1.50 18.61 1.65
CA PHE A 91 0.88 19.10 2.89
C PHE A 91 1.77 18.86 4.11
N ARG A 92 2.31 17.65 4.24
CA ARG A 92 3.26 17.31 5.31
C ARG A 92 4.47 18.25 5.31
N ARG A 93 5.10 18.44 4.17
CA ARG A 93 6.29 19.29 4.07
C ARG A 93 5.97 20.74 4.42
N GLU A 94 4.86 21.27 3.94
CA GLU A 94 4.45 22.64 4.23
C GLU A 94 4.15 22.85 5.71
N VAL A 95 3.44 21.92 6.34
CA VAL A 95 3.16 21.95 7.80
C VAL A 95 4.47 21.93 8.60
N LEU A 96 5.44 21.09 8.23
CA LEU A 96 6.75 21.06 8.88
C LEU A 96 7.55 22.34 8.67
N LEU A 97 7.57 22.86 7.45
CA LEU A 97 8.32 24.07 7.09
C LEU A 97 7.77 25.31 7.80
N PHE A 98 6.45 25.39 7.93
CA PHE A 98 5.76 26.52 8.56
C PHE A 98 5.30 26.20 9.99
N TRP A 99 5.87 25.19 10.61
CA TRP A 99 5.55 24.83 11.99
C TRP A 99 5.65 25.98 12.98
N PRO A 100 6.67 26.87 12.93
CA PRO A 100 6.73 28.04 13.81
C PRO A 100 5.53 28.99 13.65
N LEU A 101 4.98 29.13 12.45
CA LEU A 101 3.77 29.91 12.21
C LEU A 101 2.54 29.27 12.89
N LEU A 102 2.39 27.95 12.73
CA LEU A 102 1.31 27.19 13.37
C LEU A 102 1.41 27.22 14.90
N VAL A 103 2.61 27.08 15.47
CA VAL A 103 2.86 27.23 16.91
C VAL A 103 2.35 28.58 17.41
N LYS A 104 2.67 29.66 16.68
CA LYS A 104 2.24 31.01 17.06
C LYS A 104 0.70 31.17 16.94
N THR A 105 0.11 30.71 15.84
CA THR A 105 -1.31 30.89 15.54
C THR A 105 -2.20 30.04 16.45
N LEU A 106 -1.75 28.83 16.78
CA LEU A 106 -2.52 27.89 17.60
C LEU A 106 -2.09 27.86 19.08
N HIS A 107 -1.13 28.71 19.47
CA HIS A 107 -0.57 28.79 20.83
C HIS A 107 -0.08 27.42 21.35
N LEU A 108 0.59 26.65 20.48
CA LEU A 108 1.09 25.32 20.81
C LEU A 108 2.41 25.38 21.59
N SER A 109 2.74 24.26 22.25
CA SER A 109 4.08 24.04 22.78
C SER A 109 5.09 23.99 21.61
N ALA A 110 6.26 24.61 21.78
CA ALA A 110 7.28 24.72 20.73
C ALA A 110 8.08 23.43 20.54
N HIS A 111 7.45 22.28 20.55
CA HIS A 111 8.10 21.01 20.23
C HIS A 111 8.25 20.85 18.72
N PHE A 112 9.40 20.32 18.27
CA PHE A 112 9.53 19.93 16.86
C PHE A 112 8.55 18.78 16.57
N PRO A 113 7.75 18.87 15.49
CA PRO A 113 6.69 17.91 15.22
C PRO A 113 7.25 16.53 14.82
N LEU A 114 6.66 15.50 15.40
CA LEU A 114 6.97 14.10 15.09
C LEU A 114 5.79 13.47 14.34
N HIS A 115 6.06 12.90 13.17
CA HIS A 115 5.05 12.19 12.40
C HIS A 115 4.75 10.82 13.02
N VAL A 116 3.49 10.51 13.26
CA VAL A 116 3.02 9.22 13.80
C VAL A 116 2.51 8.34 12.66
N ARG A 117 2.98 7.08 12.62
CA ARG A 117 2.51 6.08 11.64
C ARG A 117 1.11 5.58 12.00
N PRO A 118 0.29 5.13 11.02
CA PRO A 118 -1.10 4.74 11.26
C PRO A 118 -1.28 3.64 12.32
N GLU A 119 -0.35 2.70 12.40
CA GLU A 119 -0.39 1.60 13.37
C GLU A 119 -0.16 2.12 14.80
N THR A 120 0.85 2.97 14.98
CA THR A 120 1.13 3.65 16.25
C THR A 120 0.01 4.63 16.61
N GLU A 121 -0.52 5.38 15.63
CA GLU A 121 -1.68 6.25 15.78
C GLU A 121 -2.85 5.51 16.40
N GLN A 122 -3.17 4.34 15.87
CA GLN A 122 -4.29 3.52 16.32
C GLN A 122 -4.10 3.01 17.75
N GLU A 123 -2.90 2.57 18.12
CA GLU A 123 -2.62 2.16 19.49
C GLU A 123 -2.74 3.30 20.49
N LEU A 124 -2.15 4.45 20.17
CA LEU A 124 -2.22 5.63 21.01
C LEU A 124 -3.67 6.11 21.19
N ALA A 125 -4.44 6.13 20.12
CA ALA A 125 -5.86 6.48 20.18
C ALA A 125 -6.67 5.47 21.00
N THR A 126 -6.39 4.16 20.84
CA THR A 126 -7.05 3.12 21.64
C THR A 126 -6.75 3.28 23.12
N ALA A 127 -5.50 3.58 23.49
CA ALA A 127 -5.12 3.84 24.87
C ALA A 127 -5.79 5.11 25.42
N LEU A 128 -5.83 6.19 24.64
CA LEU A 128 -6.46 7.45 25.03
C LEU A 128 -7.98 7.32 25.23
N TRP A 129 -8.63 6.52 24.39
CA TRP A 129 -10.09 6.32 24.42
C TRP A 129 -10.52 5.10 25.24
N ARG A 130 -9.59 4.46 25.96
CA ARG A 130 -9.86 3.24 26.74
C ARG A 130 -11.10 3.37 27.61
N ARG A 131 -11.23 4.49 28.30
CA ARG A 131 -12.39 4.75 29.15
C ARG A 131 -13.72 4.78 28.38
N ALA A 132 -13.74 5.42 27.21
CA ALA A 132 -14.96 5.50 26.38
C ALA A 132 -15.33 4.13 25.79
N LEU A 133 -14.32 3.29 25.48
CA LEU A 133 -14.50 1.91 25.04
C LEU A 133 -15.06 1.03 26.18
N ASP A 134 -14.49 1.10 27.38
CA ASP A 134 -14.90 0.32 28.55
C ASP A 134 -16.31 0.73 29.06
N GLU A 135 -16.66 2.02 28.98
CA GLU A 135 -17.99 2.53 29.32
C GLU A 135 -19.03 2.21 28.22
N GLY A 136 -18.65 1.59 27.10
CA GLY A 136 -19.54 1.26 25.99
C GLY A 136 -20.02 2.44 25.14
N LYS A 137 -19.46 3.65 25.34
CA LYS A 137 -19.78 4.85 24.55
C LYS A 137 -19.32 4.73 23.10
N LEU A 138 -18.22 4.01 22.89
CA LEU A 138 -17.72 3.62 21.59
C LEU A 138 -18.00 2.14 21.38
N ARG A 139 -19.23 1.82 20.99
CA ARG A 139 -19.64 0.45 20.67
C ARG A 139 -20.50 0.44 19.42
N GLN A 140 -20.16 -0.43 18.49
CA GLN A 140 -20.95 -0.70 17.29
C GLN A 140 -21.12 -2.20 17.14
N GLU A 141 -22.34 -2.66 16.89
CA GLU A 141 -22.63 -4.09 16.70
C GLU A 141 -21.76 -4.66 15.56
N HIS A 142 -21.34 -5.90 15.72
CA HIS A 142 -20.50 -6.64 14.76
C HIS A 142 -19.16 -5.99 14.40
N THR A 143 -18.72 -4.96 15.15
CA THR A 143 -17.43 -4.28 14.91
C THR A 143 -16.53 -4.42 16.14
N SER A 144 -15.32 -4.94 15.97
CA SER A 144 -14.33 -5.01 17.05
C SER A 144 -13.85 -3.59 17.43
N GLU A 145 -13.47 -3.41 18.71
CA GLU A 145 -12.90 -2.14 19.19
C GLU A 145 -11.77 -1.63 18.30
N TYR A 146 -10.87 -2.52 17.90
CA TYR A 146 -9.76 -2.20 17.02
C TYR A 146 -10.22 -1.61 15.68
N ARG A 147 -11.22 -2.21 15.04
CA ARG A 147 -11.80 -1.70 13.80
C ARG A 147 -12.54 -0.38 14.01
N LEU A 148 -13.23 -0.24 15.13
CA LEU A 148 -13.97 0.99 15.42
C LEU A 148 -13.04 2.17 15.62
N VAL A 149 -11.96 2.00 16.40
CA VAL A 149 -10.92 3.03 16.57
C VAL A 149 -10.32 3.42 15.21
N ARG A 150 -9.99 2.46 14.35
CA ARG A 150 -9.48 2.76 13.02
C ARG A 150 -10.48 3.54 12.18
N ARG A 151 -11.75 3.17 12.20
CA ARG A 151 -12.82 3.91 11.50
C ARG A 151 -12.90 5.38 11.95
N ILE A 152 -12.83 5.64 13.24
CA ILE A 152 -12.88 7.01 13.77
C ILE A 152 -11.70 7.85 13.25
N LEU A 153 -10.50 7.28 13.24
CA LEU A 153 -9.31 7.95 12.70
C LEU A 153 -9.40 8.16 11.19
N ASP A 154 -9.97 7.21 10.45
CA ASP A 154 -10.20 7.32 9.01
C ASP A 154 -11.23 8.43 8.68
N LEU A 155 -12.30 8.58 9.48
CA LEU A 155 -13.26 9.69 9.35
C LEU A 155 -12.58 11.05 9.49
N PHE A 156 -11.65 11.19 10.44
CA PHE A 156 -10.87 12.41 10.58
C PHE A 156 -10.03 12.71 9.34
N GLN A 157 -9.38 11.68 8.78
CA GLN A 157 -8.60 11.81 7.55
C GLN A 157 -9.48 12.18 6.35
N LEU A 158 -10.65 11.56 6.20
CA LEU A 158 -11.61 11.87 5.12
C LEU A 158 -12.13 13.30 5.24
N ALA A 159 -12.50 13.74 6.45
CA ALA A 159 -12.93 15.11 6.71
C ALA A 159 -11.85 16.13 6.31
N ALA A 160 -10.60 15.88 6.73
CA ALA A 160 -9.47 16.71 6.39
C ALA A 160 -9.22 16.77 4.88
N ALA A 161 -9.34 15.63 4.17
CA ALA A 161 -9.16 15.54 2.71
C ALA A 161 -10.23 16.31 1.93
N ARG A 162 -11.46 16.32 2.44
CA ARG A 162 -12.58 17.12 1.91
C ARG A 162 -12.40 18.61 2.17
N GLY A 163 -11.75 19.00 3.26
CA GLY A 163 -11.77 20.35 3.83
C GLY A 163 -12.99 20.60 4.72
N LEU A 164 -13.43 19.58 5.46
CA LEU A 164 -14.50 19.65 6.43
C LEU A 164 -13.92 19.77 7.84
N PRO A 165 -14.39 20.70 8.69
CA PRO A 165 -14.04 20.72 10.09
C PRO A 165 -14.41 19.40 10.78
N TYR A 166 -13.50 18.85 11.59
CA TYR A 166 -13.77 17.56 12.25
C TYR A 166 -14.96 17.66 13.23
N GLU A 167 -15.28 18.84 13.71
CA GLU A 167 -16.44 19.13 14.54
C GLU A 167 -17.76 18.83 13.83
N ASP A 168 -17.78 18.90 12.49
CA ASP A 168 -18.97 18.65 11.68
C ASP A 168 -19.16 17.16 11.33
N ILE A 169 -18.20 16.29 11.66
CA ILE A 169 -18.28 14.84 11.37
C ILE A 169 -19.54 14.20 11.97
N PRO A 170 -19.87 14.40 13.26
CA PRO A 170 -21.09 13.80 13.84
C PRO A 170 -22.35 14.17 13.08
N GLN A 171 -22.51 15.46 12.72
CA GLN A 171 -23.67 15.92 11.97
C GLN A 171 -23.71 15.34 10.55
N LEU A 172 -22.56 15.26 9.86
CA LEU A 172 -22.48 14.65 8.53
C LEU A 172 -22.89 13.18 8.55
N LEU A 173 -22.46 12.42 9.58
CA LEU A 173 -22.84 11.02 9.73
C LEU A 173 -24.33 10.87 10.06
N GLN A 174 -24.87 11.75 10.89
CA GLN A 174 -26.29 11.79 11.22
C GLN A 174 -27.14 12.10 9.98
N ASP A 175 -26.76 13.10 9.20
CA ASP A 175 -27.41 13.46 7.94
C ASP A 175 -27.35 12.31 6.91
N GLY A 176 -26.21 11.57 6.88
CA GLY A 176 -25.95 10.51 5.93
C GLY A 176 -26.60 9.16 6.27
N PHE A 177 -26.67 8.78 7.55
CA PHE A 177 -27.22 7.48 7.95
C PHE A 177 -28.65 7.57 8.51
N GLY A 178 -29.18 8.79 8.72
CA GLY A 178 -30.50 8.99 9.31
C GLY A 178 -30.53 8.83 10.83
N LEU A 179 -31.73 8.90 11.38
CA LEU A 179 -32.00 8.82 12.81
C LEU A 179 -32.39 7.37 13.17
N ASP A 180 -31.38 6.52 13.38
CA ASP A 180 -31.59 5.25 14.07
C ASP A 180 -31.29 5.44 15.56
N ASP A 181 -32.09 4.89 16.47
CA ASP A 181 -32.18 5.32 17.88
C ASP A 181 -30.87 5.38 18.67
N ASP A 182 -29.90 4.51 18.35
CA ASP A 182 -28.61 4.44 19.06
C ASP A 182 -27.43 5.13 18.35
N LEU A 183 -27.54 5.42 17.05
CA LEU A 183 -26.44 5.98 16.25
C LEU A 183 -26.08 7.43 16.60
N PRO A 184 -27.01 8.35 16.90
CA PRO A 184 -26.66 9.73 17.24
C PRO A 184 -25.72 9.84 18.45
N PHE A 185 -25.93 9.02 19.49
CA PHE A 185 -25.05 8.98 20.67
C PHE A 185 -23.64 8.49 20.32
N LEU A 186 -23.53 7.51 19.44
CA LEU A 186 -22.24 7.02 18.93
C LEU A 186 -21.50 8.12 18.17
N TRP A 187 -22.19 8.86 17.29
CA TRP A 187 -21.57 9.93 16.50
C TRP A 187 -21.07 11.09 17.38
N GLU A 188 -21.84 11.48 18.37
CA GLU A 188 -21.42 12.50 19.35
C GLU A 188 -20.18 12.03 20.15
N SER A 189 -20.19 10.76 20.60
CA SER A 189 -19.06 10.17 21.31
C SER A 189 -17.80 10.12 20.44
N MET A 190 -17.93 9.78 19.15
CA MET A 190 -16.83 9.83 18.18
C MET A 190 -16.29 11.25 18.01
N GLY A 191 -17.17 12.27 17.89
CA GLY A 191 -16.76 13.66 17.79
C GLY A 191 -15.98 14.14 19.01
N ALA A 192 -16.44 13.78 20.21
CA ALA A 192 -15.73 14.08 21.46
C ALA A 192 -14.35 13.41 21.52
N CYS A 193 -14.25 12.15 21.08
CA CYS A 193 -12.98 11.42 21.00
C CYS A 193 -12.02 12.05 19.98
N LEU A 194 -12.51 12.48 18.81
CA LEU A 194 -11.71 13.17 17.81
C LEU A 194 -11.18 14.51 18.31
N HIS A 195 -12.02 15.29 19.02
CA HIS A 195 -11.58 16.53 19.66
C HIS A 195 -10.46 16.28 20.67
N GLN A 196 -10.65 15.28 21.56
CA GLN A 196 -9.64 14.87 22.53
C GLN A 196 -8.35 14.43 21.84
N TRP A 197 -8.44 13.63 20.78
CA TRP A 197 -7.29 13.14 20.01
C TRP A 197 -6.49 14.26 19.38
N ARG A 198 -7.18 15.18 18.71
CA ARG A 198 -6.55 16.34 18.07
C ARG A 198 -5.79 17.18 19.09
N GLN A 199 -6.44 17.53 20.20
CA GLN A 199 -5.83 18.31 21.26
C GLN A 199 -4.61 17.60 21.85
N TRP A 200 -4.77 16.31 22.20
CA TRP A 200 -3.71 15.48 22.79
C TRP A 200 -2.47 15.37 21.89
N CYS A 201 -2.67 15.21 20.59
CA CYS A 201 -1.60 15.16 19.59
C CYS A 201 -0.87 16.52 19.48
N LEU A 202 -1.62 17.62 19.37
CA LEU A 202 -1.04 18.96 19.20
C LEU A 202 -0.21 19.39 20.42
N GLU A 203 -0.69 19.09 21.63
CA GLU A 203 0.04 19.38 22.87
C GLU A 203 1.41 18.68 22.92
N ARG A 204 1.52 17.49 22.33
CA ARG A 204 2.74 16.67 22.31
C ARG A 204 3.58 16.85 21.05
N GLY A 205 3.12 17.67 20.11
CA GLY A 205 3.76 17.83 18.80
C GLY A 205 3.74 16.56 17.96
N LEU A 206 2.71 15.71 18.12
CA LEU A 206 2.51 14.51 17.33
C LEU A 206 1.62 14.82 16.12
N LEU A 207 2.02 14.41 14.94
CA LEU A 207 1.30 14.69 13.70
C LEU A 207 0.94 13.39 12.98
N THR A 208 -0.35 13.14 12.81
CA THR A 208 -0.89 12.07 11.98
C THR A 208 -1.20 12.57 10.57
N TYR A 209 -1.51 11.69 9.63
CA TYR A 209 -1.89 12.11 8.27
C TYR A 209 -3.13 13.00 8.25
N GLY A 210 -4.17 12.64 9.01
CA GLY A 210 -5.38 13.44 9.13
C GLY A 210 -5.10 14.81 9.72
N LEU A 211 -4.32 14.86 10.81
CA LEU A 211 -3.98 16.10 11.49
C LEU A 211 -3.11 17.03 10.63
N MET A 212 -2.10 16.48 9.93
CA MET A 212 -1.28 17.28 8.99
C MET A 212 -2.13 17.87 7.88
N THR A 213 -3.07 17.11 7.35
CA THR A 213 -3.97 17.56 6.30
C THR A 213 -4.91 18.64 6.83
N GLU A 214 -5.48 18.45 8.03
CA GLU A 214 -6.34 19.46 8.69
C GLU A 214 -5.58 20.76 8.97
N LEU A 215 -4.40 20.69 9.55
CA LEU A 215 -3.57 21.87 9.83
C LEU A 215 -3.23 22.64 8.55
N TYR A 216 -2.94 21.91 7.46
CA TYR A 216 -2.63 22.52 6.18
C TYR A 216 -3.80 23.33 5.64
N TRP A 217 -4.97 22.71 5.44
CA TRP A 217 -6.09 23.39 4.79
C TRP A 217 -6.77 24.41 5.69
N ARG A 218 -6.88 24.15 6.99
CA ARG A 218 -7.65 24.98 7.93
C ARG A 218 -6.87 26.16 8.46
N HIS A 219 -5.57 26.01 8.67
CA HIS A 219 -4.76 27.04 9.35
C HIS A 219 -3.65 27.60 8.47
N LEU A 220 -3.00 26.79 7.65
CA LEU A 220 -1.88 27.23 6.87
C LEU A 220 -2.33 27.83 5.52
N LEU A 221 -3.13 27.11 4.74
CA LEU A 221 -3.59 27.56 3.43
C LEU A 221 -4.35 28.90 3.42
N PRO A 222 -5.19 29.24 4.40
CA PRO A 222 -5.81 30.56 4.48
C PRO A 222 -4.89 31.68 5.00
N ASP A 223 -3.75 31.36 5.62
CA ASP A 223 -2.85 32.36 6.22
C ASP A 223 -2.18 33.23 5.14
N PRO A 224 -2.29 34.57 5.26
CA PRO A 224 -1.77 35.49 4.24
C PRO A 224 -0.24 35.47 4.12
N VAL A 225 0.50 35.20 5.20
CA VAL A 225 1.97 35.10 5.17
C VAL A 225 2.39 33.85 4.43
N TYR A 226 1.69 32.76 4.66
CA TYR A 226 1.92 31.53 3.94
C TYR A 226 1.60 31.67 2.44
N ARG A 227 0.44 32.23 2.10
CA ARG A 227 0.04 32.46 0.70
C ARG A 227 1.04 33.31 -0.07
N ASP A 228 1.50 34.41 0.50
CA ASP A 228 2.52 35.25 -0.12
C ASP A 228 3.80 34.47 -0.42
N ARG A 229 4.25 33.64 0.52
CA ARG A 229 5.44 32.81 0.31
C ARG A 229 5.23 31.67 -0.69
N LEU A 230 4.05 31.04 -0.67
CA LEU A 230 3.67 29.97 -1.60
C LEU A 230 3.66 30.47 -3.04
N THR A 231 2.98 31.61 -3.29
CA THR A 231 2.82 32.19 -4.62
C THR A 231 4.12 32.74 -5.20
N ARG A 232 5.02 33.23 -4.35
CA ARG A 232 6.37 33.61 -4.78
C ARG A 232 7.27 32.43 -5.11
N ARG A 233 7.01 31.26 -4.49
CA ARG A 233 7.83 30.06 -4.67
C ARG A 233 7.53 29.32 -5.95
N TYR A 234 6.26 29.29 -6.37
CA TYR A 234 5.83 28.57 -7.55
C TYR A 234 5.11 29.47 -8.54
N ARG A 235 5.56 29.43 -9.79
CA ARG A 235 4.94 30.15 -10.91
C ARG A 235 4.22 29.24 -11.89
N ALA A 236 4.45 27.93 -11.82
CA ALA A 236 3.71 26.95 -12.60
C ALA A 236 3.51 25.67 -11.80
N VAL A 237 2.40 25.01 -12.04
CA VAL A 237 2.01 23.75 -11.43
C VAL A 237 1.67 22.74 -12.52
N PHE A 238 2.23 21.54 -12.38
CA PHE A 238 1.98 20.39 -13.24
C PHE A 238 1.44 19.26 -12.36
N ALA A 239 0.23 18.79 -12.62
CA ALA A 239 -0.41 17.77 -11.80
C ALA A 239 -0.91 16.62 -12.68
N ASP A 240 -0.39 15.40 -12.41
CA ASP A 240 -0.70 14.21 -13.19
C ASP A 240 -1.74 13.34 -12.48
N ASP A 241 -2.80 12.94 -13.22
CA ASP A 241 -3.95 12.17 -12.73
C ASP A 241 -4.63 12.83 -11.51
N THR A 242 -5.14 14.04 -11.71
CA THR A 242 -5.81 14.83 -10.66
C THR A 242 -7.09 14.20 -10.14
N ASP A 243 -7.68 13.27 -10.89
CA ASP A 243 -8.80 12.43 -10.46
C ASP A 243 -8.51 11.54 -9.23
N GLU A 244 -7.23 11.39 -8.86
CA GLU A 244 -6.78 10.64 -7.69
C GLU A 244 -6.45 11.52 -6.47
N TYR A 245 -6.77 12.82 -6.50
CA TYR A 245 -6.37 13.76 -5.46
C TYR A 245 -7.50 14.09 -4.47
N PRO A 246 -7.16 14.45 -3.22
CA PRO A 246 -8.13 14.96 -2.27
C PRO A 246 -8.63 16.36 -2.68
N ALA A 247 -9.89 16.67 -2.33
CA ALA A 247 -10.56 17.91 -2.73
C ALA A 247 -9.81 19.18 -2.37
N ILE A 248 -9.14 19.22 -1.21
CA ILE A 248 -8.35 20.40 -0.76
C ILE A 248 -7.18 20.75 -1.69
N THR A 249 -6.76 19.81 -2.55
CA THR A 249 -5.71 20.09 -3.54
C THR A 249 -6.20 21.08 -4.59
N ARG A 250 -7.50 21.11 -4.88
CA ARG A 250 -8.12 22.13 -5.73
C ARG A 250 -7.89 23.53 -5.14
N ASP A 251 -8.09 23.70 -3.83
CA ASP A 251 -7.92 25.01 -3.18
C ASP A 251 -6.47 25.50 -3.30
N LEU A 252 -5.49 24.60 -3.18
CA LEU A 252 -4.08 24.93 -3.45
C LEU A 252 -3.87 25.41 -4.88
N PHE A 253 -4.41 24.70 -5.87
CA PHE A 253 -4.26 25.05 -7.27
C PHE A 253 -4.96 26.37 -7.61
N GLU A 254 -6.16 26.60 -7.10
CA GLU A 254 -6.89 27.86 -7.28
C GLU A 254 -6.09 29.06 -6.76
N ILE A 255 -5.48 28.96 -5.57
CA ILE A 255 -4.62 30.03 -5.03
C ILE A 255 -3.42 30.29 -5.92
N LEU A 256 -2.78 29.27 -6.47
CA LEU A 256 -1.65 29.44 -7.38
C LEU A 256 -2.08 30.08 -8.70
N LEU A 257 -3.19 29.62 -9.29
CA LEU A 257 -3.75 30.17 -10.52
C LEU A 257 -4.19 31.64 -10.33
N ASP A 258 -4.85 31.98 -9.21
CA ASP A 258 -5.27 33.34 -8.88
C ASP A 258 -4.08 34.30 -8.74
N ALA A 259 -2.93 33.77 -8.32
CA ALA A 259 -1.67 34.53 -8.25
C ALA A 259 -0.93 34.59 -9.58
N GLY A 260 -1.48 34.08 -10.68
CA GLY A 260 -0.91 34.13 -12.01
C GLY A 260 0.03 32.98 -12.36
N ALA A 261 0.03 31.89 -11.58
CA ALA A 261 0.75 30.67 -11.95
C ALA A 261 0.07 29.98 -13.14
N VAL A 262 0.87 29.35 -14.02
CA VAL A 262 0.36 28.55 -15.14
C VAL A 262 0.15 27.12 -14.71
N GLY A 263 -1.06 26.56 -14.94
CA GLY A 263 -1.41 25.19 -14.59
C GLY A 263 -1.42 24.24 -15.80
N THR A 264 -0.91 23.04 -15.61
CA THR A 264 -1.13 21.93 -16.55
C THR A 264 -1.60 20.71 -15.74
N PHE A 265 -2.83 20.29 -15.99
CA PHE A 265 -3.51 19.27 -15.23
C PHE A 265 -3.91 18.11 -16.14
N THR A 266 -3.67 16.86 -15.72
CA THR A 266 -4.21 15.71 -16.42
C THR A 266 -5.34 15.09 -15.61
N TYR A 267 -6.38 14.62 -16.29
CA TYR A 267 -7.57 14.03 -15.70
C TYR A 267 -8.03 12.81 -16.48
N ASN A 268 -8.43 11.77 -15.76
CA ASN A 268 -9.00 10.56 -16.33
C ASN A 268 -10.47 10.40 -15.89
N PRO A 269 -11.45 10.60 -16.76
CA PRO A 269 -12.86 10.44 -16.39
C PRO A 269 -13.22 9.00 -15.99
N GLN A 270 -12.40 8.01 -16.40
CA GLN A 270 -12.53 6.60 -16.00
C GLN A 270 -11.58 6.21 -14.85
N GLY A 271 -10.93 7.20 -14.22
CA GLY A 271 -10.03 7.04 -13.09
C GLY A 271 -10.77 6.90 -11.76
N GLY A 272 -10.38 7.69 -10.77
CA GLY A 272 -11.00 7.69 -9.45
C GLY A 272 -10.80 6.38 -8.71
N ILE A 273 -9.65 5.71 -8.88
CA ILE A 273 -9.31 4.43 -8.24
C ILE A 273 -9.34 4.57 -6.72
N ARG A 274 -9.02 5.76 -6.22
CA ARG A 274 -8.89 6.09 -4.80
C ARG A 274 -10.09 6.87 -4.23
N SER A 275 -11.23 6.94 -4.93
CA SER A 275 -12.42 7.69 -4.47
C SER A 275 -12.90 7.23 -3.09
N GLY A 276 -12.89 5.93 -2.81
CA GLY A 276 -13.19 5.37 -1.49
C GLY A 276 -12.09 5.58 -0.43
N LEU A 277 -10.95 6.20 -0.78
CA LEU A 277 -9.78 6.42 0.06
C LEU A 277 -9.45 7.91 0.24
N GLY A 278 -10.38 8.81 -0.08
CA GLY A 278 -10.25 10.25 0.11
C GLY A 278 -9.89 11.04 -1.16
N ALA A 279 -9.82 10.43 -2.33
CA ALA A 279 -9.80 11.15 -3.61
C ALA A 279 -11.21 11.66 -3.95
N ASP A 280 -11.28 12.83 -4.57
CA ASP A 280 -12.52 13.48 -4.99
C ASP A 280 -12.41 13.96 -6.44
N PRO A 281 -12.66 13.06 -7.41
CA PRO A 281 -12.53 13.37 -8.83
C PRO A 281 -13.41 14.54 -9.28
N GLU A 282 -14.65 14.61 -8.80
CA GLU A 282 -15.61 15.65 -9.19
C GLU A 282 -15.17 17.03 -8.71
N ALA A 283 -14.69 17.13 -7.47
CA ALA A 283 -14.18 18.37 -6.94
C ALA A 283 -12.99 18.89 -7.76
N LEU A 284 -12.10 18.01 -8.24
CA LEU A 284 -10.97 18.39 -9.08
C LEU A 284 -11.36 18.70 -10.52
N GLN A 285 -12.39 18.05 -11.08
CA GLN A 285 -12.86 18.28 -12.44
C GLN A 285 -13.28 19.73 -12.67
N ARG A 286 -13.87 20.39 -11.66
CA ARG A 286 -14.25 21.82 -11.76
C ARG A 286 -13.08 22.76 -12.02
N LEU A 287 -11.84 22.32 -11.76
CA LEU A 287 -10.66 23.10 -12.12
C LEU A 287 -10.52 23.26 -13.64
N GLY A 288 -11.03 22.31 -14.41
CA GLY A 288 -11.06 22.35 -15.88
C GLY A 288 -11.79 23.58 -16.45
N ASP A 289 -12.83 24.09 -15.74
CA ASP A 289 -13.57 25.30 -16.15
C ASP A 289 -12.72 26.56 -16.22
N ARG A 290 -11.54 26.52 -15.58
CA ARG A 290 -10.58 27.63 -15.53
C ARG A 290 -9.42 27.49 -16.51
N CYS A 291 -9.36 26.40 -17.28
CA CYS A 291 -8.25 26.03 -18.14
C CYS A 291 -8.72 25.91 -19.61
N GLN A 292 -7.79 25.96 -20.54
CA GLN A 292 -8.03 25.50 -21.90
C GLN A 292 -8.17 23.97 -21.89
N TYR A 293 -9.23 23.47 -22.53
CA TYR A 293 -9.54 22.05 -22.58
C TYR A 293 -8.84 21.38 -23.76
N GLU A 294 -8.05 20.33 -23.47
CA GLU A 294 -7.39 19.48 -24.46
C GLU A 294 -7.84 18.03 -24.27
N GLN A 295 -8.60 17.48 -25.21
CA GLN A 295 -9.04 16.08 -25.16
C GLN A 295 -8.11 15.17 -25.94
N LEU A 296 -7.57 14.16 -25.30
CA LEU A 296 -6.75 13.13 -25.94
C LEU A 296 -7.62 11.91 -26.30
N LYS A 297 -7.82 11.72 -27.60
CA LYS A 297 -8.53 10.54 -28.15
C LYS A 297 -7.49 9.62 -28.81
N ARG A 298 -7.09 8.60 -28.10
CA ARG A 298 -6.20 7.56 -28.64
C ARG A 298 -6.84 6.21 -28.40
N PRO A 299 -6.97 5.35 -29.42
CA PRO A 299 -7.43 3.98 -29.21
C PRO A 299 -6.50 3.26 -28.24
N SER A 300 -7.06 2.54 -27.28
CA SER A 300 -6.24 1.78 -26.35
C SER A 300 -6.87 0.43 -26.01
N GLY A 301 -6.14 -0.64 -26.30
CA GLY A 301 -6.52 -2.00 -25.97
C GLY A 301 -7.85 -2.45 -26.58
N LEU A 302 -8.55 -3.33 -25.87
CA LEU A 302 -9.86 -3.84 -26.25
C LEU A 302 -11.05 -2.92 -25.91
N ARG A 303 -10.77 -1.76 -25.32
CA ARG A 303 -11.82 -0.85 -24.87
C ARG A 303 -12.74 -0.39 -26.01
N GLU A 304 -12.20 -0.06 -27.18
CA GLU A 304 -13.00 0.46 -28.28
C GLU A 304 -13.80 -0.61 -29.02
N THR A 305 -13.28 -1.82 -29.05
CA THR A 305 -13.90 -2.94 -29.76
C THR A 305 -14.86 -3.72 -28.88
N PHE A 306 -14.50 -3.97 -27.64
CA PHE A 306 -15.29 -4.78 -26.71
C PHE A 306 -15.98 -3.98 -25.60
N GLY A 307 -15.48 -2.80 -25.23
CA GLY A 307 -16.05 -1.98 -24.14
C GLY A 307 -17.55 -1.67 -24.30
N PRO A 308 -18.01 -1.15 -25.44
CA PRO A 308 -19.45 -0.89 -25.63
C PRO A 308 -20.31 -2.14 -25.53
N ILE A 309 -19.81 -3.27 -26.02
CA ILE A 309 -20.50 -4.57 -25.95
C ILE A 309 -20.57 -5.06 -24.49
N ALA A 310 -19.46 -4.95 -23.75
CA ALA A 310 -19.40 -5.36 -22.36
C ALA A 310 -20.39 -4.56 -21.48
N LEU A 311 -20.48 -3.25 -21.67
CA LEU A 311 -21.41 -2.40 -20.94
C LEU A 311 -22.87 -2.73 -21.29
N GLN A 312 -23.20 -2.93 -22.57
CA GLN A 312 -24.56 -3.34 -22.98
C GLN A 312 -24.95 -4.69 -22.39
N LEU A 313 -24.01 -5.64 -22.27
CA LEU A 313 -24.26 -6.94 -21.65
C LEU A 313 -24.50 -6.84 -20.13
N LEU A 314 -23.89 -5.86 -19.47
CA LEU A 314 -24.14 -5.58 -18.06
C LEU A 314 -25.54 -4.99 -17.84
N ASP A 315 -25.92 -4.00 -18.65
CA ASP A 315 -27.20 -3.31 -18.52
C ASP A 315 -28.39 -4.22 -18.88
N ASN A 316 -28.23 -5.07 -19.86
CA ASN A 316 -29.32 -5.95 -20.33
C ASN A 316 -28.80 -7.29 -20.86
N PRO A 317 -28.58 -8.28 -19.97
CA PRO A 317 -28.11 -9.63 -20.34
C PRO A 317 -29.02 -10.32 -21.39
N ALA A 318 -30.30 -9.95 -21.46
CA ALA A 318 -31.26 -10.57 -22.35
C ALA A 318 -31.15 -10.09 -23.82
N ILE A 319 -30.45 -9.00 -24.09
CA ILE A 319 -30.28 -8.47 -25.47
C ILE A 319 -29.59 -9.49 -26.38
N TYR A 320 -28.69 -10.29 -25.85
CA TYR A 320 -27.90 -11.26 -26.62
C TYR A 320 -28.49 -12.68 -26.62
N ALA A 321 -29.59 -12.91 -25.90
CA ALA A 321 -30.34 -14.17 -26.03
C ALA A 321 -30.98 -14.37 -27.41
N ARG A 322 -30.94 -13.35 -28.31
CA ARG A 322 -31.36 -13.45 -29.73
C ARG A 322 -30.78 -12.32 -30.61
N PRO A 323 -29.70 -12.54 -31.33
CA PRO A 323 -29.64 -12.08 -32.69
C PRO A 323 -29.35 -13.25 -33.63
N ALA A 324 -30.39 -13.74 -34.28
CA ALA A 324 -30.25 -14.48 -35.54
C ALA A 324 -29.66 -13.50 -36.57
N GLY A 325 -28.36 -13.65 -36.92
CA GLY A 325 -27.79 -12.99 -38.08
C GLY A 325 -26.58 -12.09 -37.94
N MET A 326 -25.99 -11.91 -36.74
CA MET A 326 -24.65 -11.33 -36.66
C MET A 326 -23.62 -12.46 -36.69
N GLU A 327 -22.82 -12.52 -37.77
CA GLU A 327 -21.55 -13.24 -37.74
C GLU A 327 -20.68 -12.57 -36.69
N PHE A 328 -20.60 -13.16 -35.50
CA PHE A 328 -19.58 -12.79 -34.52
C PHE A 328 -18.19 -13.09 -35.12
N GLN A 329 -17.56 -12.10 -35.73
CA GLN A 329 -16.14 -12.12 -35.92
C GLN A 329 -15.55 -12.45 -34.55
N ALA A 330 -14.67 -13.43 -34.49
CA ALA A 330 -14.08 -13.99 -33.27
C ALA A 330 -13.78 -12.89 -32.24
N LEU A 331 -14.59 -12.83 -31.20
CA LEU A 331 -14.40 -11.85 -30.11
C LEU A 331 -13.03 -12.11 -29.50
N PRO A 332 -12.25 -11.09 -29.15
CA PRO A 332 -10.90 -11.22 -28.62
C PRO A 332 -10.89 -11.71 -27.16
N PHE A 333 -11.87 -12.51 -26.76
CA PHE A 333 -11.92 -13.10 -25.44
C PHE A 333 -12.23 -14.59 -25.50
N ALA A 334 -11.79 -15.30 -24.44
CA ALA A 334 -12.03 -16.72 -24.20
C ALA A 334 -12.56 -16.87 -22.77
N ALA A 335 -13.09 -18.04 -22.44
CA ALA A 335 -13.57 -18.32 -21.09
C ALA A 335 -13.02 -19.64 -20.57
N ILE A 336 -12.74 -19.66 -19.26
CA ILE A 336 -12.42 -20.86 -18.47
C ILE A 336 -13.55 -21.00 -17.44
N GLN A 337 -14.34 -22.07 -17.55
CA GLN A 337 -15.43 -22.32 -16.61
C GLN A 337 -15.22 -23.66 -15.92
N THR A 338 -15.39 -23.69 -14.61
CA THR A 338 -15.19 -24.86 -13.75
C THR A 338 -16.25 -24.91 -12.64
N SER A 339 -16.43 -26.07 -12.02
CA SER A 339 -17.37 -26.21 -10.90
C SER A 339 -16.81 -25.69 -9.57
N SER A 340 -15.49 -25.62 -9.41
CA SER A 340 -14.87 -25.17 -8.16
C SER A 340 -13.69 -24.24 -8.39
N ARG A 341 -13.46 -23.34 -7.42
CA ARG A 341 -12.35 -22.39 -7.48
C ARG A 341 -10.98 -23.06 -7.54
N ALA A 342 -10.79 -24.20 -6.88
CA ALA A 342 -9.53 -24.95 -6.95
C ALA A 342 -9.25 -25.47 -8.35
N GLN A 343 -10.28 -25.96 -9.06
CA GLN A 343 -10.15 -26.34 -10.47
C GLN A 343 -9.90 -25.14 -11.36
N LEU A 344 -10.55 -24.00 -11.08
CA LEU A 344 -10.34 -22.76 -11.85
C LEU A 344 -8.89 -22.31 -11.79
N LEU A 345 -8.29 -22.24 -10.61
CA LEU A 345 -6.89 -21.82 -10.44
C LEU A 345 -5.93 -22.74 -11.19
N ARG A 346 -6.18 -24.06 -11.13
CA ARG A 346 -5.36 -25.05 -11.85
C ARG A 346 -5.52 -24.89 -13.37
N ALA A 347 -6.75 -24.83 -13.87
CA ALA A 347 -7.03 -24.65 -15.30
C ALA A 347 -6.44 -23.35 -15.86
N THR A 348 -6.51 -22.26 -15.06
CA THR A 348 -5.87 -20.99 -15.41
C THR A 348 -4.35 -21.13 -15.52
N GLY A 349 -3.72 -21.81 -14.57
CA GLY A 349 -2.28 -22.08 -14.63
C GLY A 349 -1.88 -22.97 -15.80
N GLU A 350 -2.67 -24.00 -16.12
CA GLU A 350 -2.46 -24.90 -17.27
C GLU A 350 -2.57 -24.14 -18.62
N GLU A 351 -3.57 -23.26 -18.77
CA GLU A 351 -3.75 -22.45 -19.98
C GLU A 351 -2.56 -21.48 -20.17
N ILE A 352 -2.12 -20.80 -19.09
CA ILE A 352 -0.94 -19.95 -19.14
C ILE A 352 0.29 -20.75 -19.54
N ALA A 353 0.53 -21.91 -18.90
CA ALA A 353 1.67 -22.75 -19.19
C ALA A 353 1.65 -23.29 -20.62
N ALA A 354 0.47 -23.65 -21.15
CA ALA A 354 0.30 -24.09 -22.52
C ALA A 354 0.62 -22.96 -23.52
N ALA A 355 0.08 -21.75 -23.28
CA ALA A 355 0.29 -20.59 -24.15
C ALA A 355 1.77 -20.17 -24.21
N VAL A 356 2.46 -20.16 -23.07
CA VAL A 356 3.89 -19.84 -23.00
C VAL A 356 4.73 -20.92 -23.72
N ARG A 357 4.47 -22.19 -23.47
CA ARG A 357 5.19 -23.31 -24.16
C ARG A 357 4.99 -23.31 -25.67
N GLN A 358 3.82 -22.89 -26.14
CA GLN A 358 3.50 -22.75 -27.57
C GLN A 358 4.09 -21.49 -28.20
N GLY A 359 4.73 -20.62 -27.40
CA GLY A 359 5.30 -19.36 -27.89
C GLY A 359 4.28 -18.31 -28.31
N GLN A 360 3.01 -18.44 -27.90
CA GLN A 360 1.95 -17.48 -28.23
C GLN A 360 2.13 -16.14 -27.49
N VAL A 361 2.65 -16.20 -26.27
CA VAL A 361 2.84 -15.08 -25.37
C VAL A 361 4.01 -15.34 -24.43
N LYS A 362 4.72 -14.28 -24.02
CA LYS A 362 5.79 -14.36 -23.02
C LYS A 362 5.24 -14.20 -21.61
N PRO A 363 5.89 -14.75 -20.55
CA PRO A 363 5.45 -14.60 -19.18
C PRO A 363 5.19 -13.13 -18.78
N GLY A 364 6.11 -12.22 -19.11
CA GLY A 364 5.95 -10.78 -18.80
C GLY A 364 4.88 -10.04 -19.61
N GLU A 365 4.20 -10.72 -20.54
CA GLU A 365 3.07 -10.18 -21.30
C GLU A 365 1.72 -10.62 -20.74
N ILE A 366 1.69 -11.36 -19.60
CA ILE A 366 0.50 -11.94 -19.01
C ILE A 366 0.21 -11.28 -17.65
N ALA A 367 -1.04 -10.89 -17.43
CA ALA A 367 -1.55 -10.51 -16.13
C ALA A 367 -2.73 -11.38 -15.70
N VAL A 368 -2.72 -11.81 -14.43
CA VAL A 368 -3.83 -12.47 -13.76
C VAL A 368 -4.40 -11.48 -12.75
N ILE A 369 -5.64 -11.06 -12.94
CA ILE A 369 -6.29 -9.99 -12.19
C ILE A 369 -7.52 -10.56 -11.48
N ALA A 370 -7.64 -10.30 -10.18
CA ALA A 370 -8.77 -10.74 -9.37
C ALA A 370 -9.35 -9.58 -8.55
N PRO A 371 -10.64 -9.62 -8.17
CA PRO A 371 -11.21 -8.64 -7.25
C PRO A 371 -10.63 -8.78 -5.83
N GLY A 372 -10.27 -10.01 -5.44
CA GLY A 372 -9.53 -10.34 -4.23
C GLY A 372 -8.59 -11.52 -4.49
N LEU A 373 -7.34 -11.38 -4.15
CA LEU A 373 -6.33 -12.42 -4.33
C LEU A 373 -5.85 -12.90 -2.95
N ASP A 374 -6.52 -13.93 -2.44
CA ASP A 374 -6.15 -14.54 -1.16
C ASP A 374 -4.83 -15.33 -1.23
N ALA A 375 -4.30 -15.68 -0.07
CA ALA A 375 -3.01 -16.39 0.02
C ALA A 375 -3.05 -17.77 -0.68
N ILE A 376 -4.20 -18.46 -0.65
CA ILE A 376 -4.36 -19.79 -1.26
C ILE A 376 -4.32 -19.67 -2.79
N ALA A 377 -5.09 -18.75 -3.35
CA ALA A 377 -5.10 -18.52 -4.80
C ALA A 377 -3.71 -18.13 -5.31
N ARG A 378 -3.05 -17.23 -4.60
CA ARG A 378 -1.70 -16.78 -4.93
C ARG A 378 -0.70 -17.93 -4.88
N TYR A 379 -0.69 -18.68 -3.78
CA TYR A 379 0.21 -19.81 -3.61
C TYR A 379 -0.03 -20.88 -4.69
N THR A 380 -1.29 -21.24 -4.95
CA THR A 380 -1.64 -22.26 -5.93
C THR A 380 -1.18 -21.88 -7.35
N LEU A 381 -1.40 -20.63 -7.76
CA LEU A 381 -0.95 -20.16 -9.07
C LEU A 381 0.57 -20.08 -9.14
N MET A 382 1.23 -19.58 -8.10
CA MET A 382 2.71 -19.51 -8.06
C MET A 382 3.34 -20.89 -8.09
N ASP A 383 2.85 -21.84 -7.29
CA ASP A 383 3.33 -23.21 -7.25
C ASP A 383 3.17 -23.91 -8.61
N HIS A 384 1.96 -23.79 -9.18
CA HIS A 384 1.66 -24.40 -10.48
C HIS A 384 2.53 -23.82 -11.61
N LEU A 385 2.65 -22.50 -11.72
CA LEU A 385 3.46 -21.86 -12.76
C LEU A 385 4.96 -22.11 -12.55
N SER A 386 5.42 -22.10 -11.30
CA SER A 386 6.82 -22.43 -10.97
C SER A 386 7.18 -23.86 -11.32
N SER A 387 6.24 -24.83 -11.19
CA SER A 387 6.45 -26.21 -11.63
C SER A 387 6.69 -26.34 -13.15
N HIS A 388 6.26 -25.34 -13.91
CA HIS A 388 6.49 -25.20 -15.34
C HIS A 388 7.63 -24.24 -15.70
N GLU A 389 8.45 -23.85 -14.71
CA GLU A 389 9.59 -22.92 -14.87
C GLU A 389 9.16 -21.50 -15.34
N ILE A 390 7.89 -21.11 -15.10
CA ILE A 390 7.36 -19.80 -15.46
C ILE A 390 7.50 -18.88 -14.25
N PRO A 391 8.27 -17.78 -14.35
CA PRO A 391 8.41 -16.82 -13.27
C PRO A 391 7.11 -16.06 -13.03
N VAL A 392 6.82 -15.79 -11.75
CA VAL A 392 5.61 -15.11 -11.31
C VAL A 392 5.97 -13.95 -10.38
N ASP A 393 5.42 -12.77 -10.67
CA ASP A 393 5.52 -11.59 -9.83
C ASP A 393 4.15 -11.23 -9.25
N SER A 394 4.05 -11.24 -7.91
CA SER A 394 2.83 -10.86 -7.20
C SER A 394 2.95 -9.43 -6.69
N LEU A 395 2.15 -8.52 -7.27
CA LEU A 395 2.20 -7.11 -6.91
C LEU A 395 1.83 -6.89 -5.45
N ASN A 396 2.64 -6.05 -4.79
CA ASN A 396 2.40 -5.55 -3.44
C ASN A 396 1.95 -6.65 -2.46
N GLU A 397 2.70 -7.73 -2.38
CA GLU A 397 2.49 -8.75 -1.37
C GLU A 397 2.80 -8.17 0.01
N GLN A 398 1.79 -7.55 0.62
CA GLN A 398 1.89 -7.03 1.98
C GLN A 398 1.79 -8.19 2.95
N ARG A 399 2.92 -8.80 3.27
CA ARG A 399 2.98 -9.79 4.34
C ARG A 399 3.22 -9.08 5.67
N PRO A 400 2.44 -9.41 6.71
CA PRO A 400 2.76 -8.94 8.05
C PRO A 400 4.22 -9.25 8.40
N LEU A 401 4.92 -8.32 9.03
CA LEU A 401 6.32 -8.54 9.44
C LEU A 401 6.47 -9.82 10.26
N VAL A 402 5.53 -10.08 11.14
CA VAL A 402 5.51 -11.27 12.00
C VAL A 402 5.36 -12.58 11.22
N SER A 403 4.99 -12.56 9.94
CA SER A 403 5.00 -13.76 9.10
C SER A 403 6.41 -14.24 8.75
N SER A 404 7.42 -13.36 8.83
CA SER A 404 8.83 -13.71 8.61
C SER A 404 9.39 -14.47 9.82
N PRO A 405 9.95 -15.69 9.62
CA PRO A 405 10.63 -16.42 10.69
C PRO A 405 11.78 -15.63 11.34
N THR A 406 12.51 -14.86 10.54
CA THR A 406 13.61 -14.01 11.02
C THR A 406 13.10 -12.93 11.98
N ILE A 407 11.98 -12.30 11.65
CA ILE A 407 11.37 -11.29 12.53
C ILE A 407 10.87 -11.93 13.82
N ARG A 408 10.18 -13.09 13.76
CA ARG A 408 9.76 -13.81 14.96
C ARG A 408 10.94 -14.20 15.85
N ALA A 409 12.02 -14.67 15.27
CA ALA A 409 13.23 -15.01 16.00
C ALA A 409 13.83 -13.79 16.74
N LEU A 410 13.88 -12.62 16.09
CA LEU A 410 14.35 -11.38 16.69
C LEU A 410 13.45 -10.91 17.84
N LEU A 411 12.12 -11.02 17.69
CA LEU A 411 11.17 -10.69 18.76
C LEU A 411 11.29 -11.65 19.96
N THR A 412 11.48 -12.94 19.69
CA THR A 412 11.76 -13.95 20.71
C THR A 412 13.07 -13.64 21.46
N LEU A 413 14.08 -13.20 20.72
CA LEU A 413 15.37 -12.78 21.30
C LEU A 413 15.22 -11.56 22.22
N LEU A 414 14.44 -10.54 21.81
CA LEU A 414 14.11 -9.40 22.67
C LEU A 414 13.43 -9.85 23.96
N ALA A 415 12.43 -10.72 23.87
CA ALA A 415 11.71 -11.22 25.02
C ALA A 415 12.56 -12.10 25.96
N LEU A 416 13.64 -12.70 25.45
CA LEU A 416 14.63 -13.39 26.27
C LEU A 416 15.60 -12.43 26.96
N VAL A 417 15.97 -11.32 26.34
CA VAL A 417 16.95 -10.37 26.89
C VAL A 417 16.33 -9.48 27.95
N TYR A 418 15.14 -8.93 27.72
CA TYR A 418 14.48 -8.03 28.67
C TYR A 418 13.69 -8.80 29.74
N PRO A 419 13.71 -8.33 31.03
CA PRO A 419 12.95 -8.95 32.10
C PRO A 419 11.44 -8.76 31.92
N GLY A 420 10.61 -9.59 32.57
CA GLY A 420 9.13 -9.43 32.58
C GLY A 420 8.42 -9.89 31.30
N LEU A 421 9.12 -10.27 30.25
CA LEU A 421 8.56 -10.60 28.93
C LEU A 421 8.39 -12.10 28.65
N GLY A 422 8.58 -12.96 29.67
CA GLY A 422 8.51 -14.40 29.51
C GLY A 422 7.14 -14.91 29.05
N HIS A 423 6.06 -14.15 29.26
CA HIS A 423 4.73 -14.48 28.79
C HIS A 423 4.58 -14.41 27.25
N PHE A 424 5.53 -13.78 26.56
CA PHE A 424 5.60 -13.79 25.10
C PHE A 424 6.32 -15.02 24.52
N LEU A 425 6.90 -15.86 25.35
CA LEU A 425 7.73 -16.99 24.96
C LEU A 425 6.99 -18.31 25.14
N ASP A 426 7.04 -19.13 24.11
CA ASP A 426 6.67 -20.52 24.14
C ASP A 426 7.79 -21.41 23.61
N ARG A 427 7.66 -22.72 23.73
CA ARG A 427 8.68 -23.69 23.29
C ARG A 427 8.96 -23.58 21.80
N ASP A 428 7.93 -23.42 21.00
CA ASP A 428 8.06 -23.44 19.55
C ASP A 428 8.73 -22.17 19.03
N SER A 429 8.41 -21.02 19.61
CA SER A 429 9.09 -19.75 19.27
C SER A 429 10.58 -19.76 19.65
N VAL A 430 10.95 -20.34 20.79
CA VAL A 430 12.35 -20.49 21.18
C VAL A 430 13.06 -21.51 20.28
N ALA A 431 12.44 -22.61 19.91
CA ALA A 431 13.00 -23.57 18.96
C ALA A 431 13.21 -22.96 17.59
N GLU A 432 12.22 -22.23 17.05
CA GLU A 432 12.34 -21.49 15.79
C GLU A 432 13.50 -20.49 15.84
N MET A 433 13.60 -19.72 16.91
CA MET A 433 14.69 -18.76 17.11
C MET A 433 16.07 -19.45 17.05
N LEU A 434 16.26 -20.58 17.72
CA LEU A 434 17.53 -21.32 17.71
C LEU A 434 17.90 -21.78 16.30
N VAL A 435 16.92 -22.25 15.51
CA VAL A 435 17.14 -22.65 14.11
C VAL A 435 17.57 -21.44 13.26
N ILE A 436 16.88 -20.32 13.39
CA ILE A 436 17.15 -19.12 12.57
C ILE A 436 18.50 -18.48 12.94
N LEU A 437 18.78 -18.29 14.23
CA LEU A 437 20.00 -17.63 14.68
C LEU A 437 21.27 -18.51 14.53
N SER A 438 21.10 -19.82 14.25
CA SER A 438 22.23 -20.71 14.00
C SER A 438 22.56 -20.91 12.51
N ARG A 439 21.91 -20.15 11.60
CA ARG A 439 22.24 -20.13 10.19
C ARG A 439 23.63 -19.53 9.96
N SER A 440 24.44 -20.15 9.12
CA SER A 440 25.76 -19.63 8.73
C SER A 440 26.05 -19.97 7.29
N PRO A 441 26.63 -19.06 6.49
CA PRO A 441 27.05 -19.33 5.12
C PRO A 441 28.15 -20.37 5.04
N GLU A 442 28.96 -20.57 6.08
CA GLU A 442 29.97 -21.64 6.15
C GLU A 442 29.36 -23.05 6.27
N ASN A 443 28.05 -23.15 6.54
CA ASN A 443 27.33 -24.41 6.59
C ASN A 443 26.80 -24.88 5.24
N ASP A 444 26.98 -24.12 4.17
CA ASP A 444 26.73 -24.56 2.78
C ASP A 444 27.76 -25.63 2.41
N ILE A 445 27.62 -26.80 3.02
CA ILE A 445 28.40 -27.98 2.64
C ILE A 445 27.97 -28.31 1.22
N GLU A 446 28.93 -28.38 0.30
CA GLU A 446 28.80 -29.17 -0.91
C GLU A 446 28.10 -30.49 -0.55
N ILE A 447 26.86 -30.65 -0.96
CA ILE A 447 26.22 -31.96 -0.96
C ILE A 447 26.99 -32.73 -2.03
N VAL A 448 27.99 -33.46 -1.57
CA VAL A 448 28.80 -34.34 -2.38
C VAL A 448 27.84 -35.35 -3.00
N GLY A 449 27.52 -35.15 -4.28
CA GLY A 449 26.64 -36.05 -5.05
C GLY A 449 25.44 -35.43 -5.73
N ALA A 450 25.14 -34.16 -5.53
CA ALA A 450 24.13 -33.47 -6.36
C ALA A 450 24.77 -33.10 -7.72
N PRO A 451 24.14 -33.43 -8.89
CA PRO A 451 24.65 -33.03 -10.19
C PRO A 451 24.75 -31.49 -10.24
N ARG A 452 25.99 -30.97 -10.29
CA ARG A 452 26.25 -29.59 -10.66
C ARG A 452 25.83 -29.45 -12.13
N SER A 453 25.02 -28.41 -12.38
CA SER A 453 24.64 -27.90 -13.69
C SER A 453 23.48 -28.59 -14.40
N TRP A 454 22.31 -28.02 -14.19
CA TRP A 454 21.35 -27.86 -15.26
C TRP A 454 21.50 -26.40 -15.75
N PRO A 455 21.83 -26.17 -17.03
CA PRO A 455 21.96 -24.81 -17.55
C PRO A 455 20.57 -24.16 -17.56
N GLY A 456 20.41 -23.04 -16.84
CA GLY A 456 19.19 -22.27 -16.78
C GLY A 456 18.50 -22.15 -15.40
N ARG A 457 18.98 -22.80 -14.36
CA ARG A 457 18.55 -22.51 -12.98
C ARG A 457 19.39 -21.36 -12.44
N GLU A 458 18.83 -20.16 -12.38
CA GLU A 458 19.23 -19.24 -11.33
C GLU A 458 18.97 -19.96 -10.00
N GLU A 459 20.04 -20.12 -9.22
CA GLU A 459 19.98 -20.72 -7.90
C GLU A 459 18.96 -19.93 -7.08
N LEU A 460 17.77 -20.53 -6.88
CA LEU A 460 16.94 -20.10 -5.76
C LEU A 460 17.88 -20.15 -4.55
N PRO A 461 18.10 -19.03 -3.82
CA PRO A 461 19.01 -19.03 -2.71
C PRO A 461 18.54 -20.08 -1.72
N ILE A 462 19.25 -21.21 -1.69
CA ILE A 462 19.02 -22.26 -0.69
C ILE A 462 19.25 -21.55 0.63
N PRO A 463 18.27 -21.50 1.56
CA PRO A 463 18.49 -20.82 2.82
C PRO A 463 19.71 -21.46 3.50
N PRO A 464 20.64 -20.66 4.03
CA PRO A 464 21.87 -21.16 4.61
C PRO A 464 21.56 -22.24 5.64
N ALA A 465 22.28 -23.34 5.60
CA ALA A 465 22.03 -24.49 6.45
C ALA A 465 22.18 -24.10 7.92
N SER A 466 21.16 -24.40 8.73
CA SER A 466 21.20 -24.14 10.17
C SER A 466 22.11 -25.14 10.87
N ALA A 467 22.98 -24.69 11.76
CA ALA A 467 23.78 -25.58 12.62
C ALA A 467 22.90 -26.37 13.60
N ILE A 468 21.75 -25.79 13.98
CA ILE A 468 20.71 -26.40 14.82
C ILE A 468 19.48 -26.60 13.94
N ASP A 469 19.15 -27.85 13.59
CA ASP A 469 17.91 -28.19 12.90
C ASP A 469 16.71 -28.22 13.86
N LEU A 470 15.48 -28.34 13.34
CA LEU A 470 14.24 -28.33 14.14
C LEU A 470 14.21 -29.44 15.20
N VAL A 471 14.73 -30.63 14.91
CA VAL A 471 14.74 -31.75 15.86
C VAL A 471 15.67 -31.47 17.01
N ARG A 472 16.89 -31.01 16.70
CA ARG A 472 17.87 -30.61 17.73
C ARG A 472 17.40 -29.40 18.52
N ALA A 473 16.76 -28.41 17.88
CA ALA A 473 16.16 -27.27 18.56
C ALA A 473 15.10 -27.68 19.57
N GLY A 474 14.20 -28.59 19.19
CA GLY A 474 13.19 -29.15 20.09
C GLY A 474 13.83 -29.85 21.31
N LEU A 475 14.85 -30.68 21.09
CA LEU A 475 15.58 -31.35 22.18
C LEU A 475 16.28 -30.35 23.12
N ILE A 476 16.90 -29.30 22.57
CA ILE A 476 17.55 -28.26 23.36
C ILE A 476 16.52 -27.53 24.22
N VAL A 477 15.38 -27.13 23.63
CA VAL A 477 14.33 -26.42 24.36
C VAL A 477 13.74 -27.29 25.47
N ASP A 478 13.52 -28.58 25.23
CA ASP A 478 13.01 -29.52 26.25
C ASP A 478 13.88 -29.62 27.50
N HIS A 479 15.18 -29.49 27.35
CA HIS A 479 16.14 -29.69 28.45
C HIS A 479 16.80 -28.40 28.91
N CYS A 480 16.95 -27.42 28.07
CA CYS A 480 17.74 -26.22 28.35
C CYS A 480 16.91 -24.92 28.40
N TYR A 481 15.62 -24.93 28.06
CA TYR A 481 14.77 -23.76 28.24
C TYR A 481 14.08 -23.80 29.60
N ALA A 482 14.33 -22.81 30.45
CA ALA A 482 13.64 -22.61 31.71
C ALA A 482 12.60 -21.48 31.57
N PRO A 483 11.31 -21.81 31.39
CA PRO A 483 10.26 -20.83 31.29
C PRO A 483 10.07 -20.11 32.63
N ALA A 484 10.05 -18.81 32.61
CA ALA A 484 9.71 -17.96 33.75
C ALA A 484 9.17 -16.63 33.23
N THR A 485 8.13 -16.10 33.87
CA THR A 485 7.53 -14.83 33.47
C THR A 485 8.52 -13.68 33.57
N GLU A 486 9.23 -13.60 34.70
CA GLU A 486 10.14 -12.51 34.97
C GLU A 486 11.51 -12.66 34.29
N ARG A 487 12.09 -13.87 34.34
CA ARG A 487 13.42 -14.14 33.79
C ARG A 487 13.50 -15.49 33.10
N PRO A 488 12.94 -15.60 31.88
CA PRO A 488 13.11 -16.80 31.08
C PRO A 488 14.60 -17.00 30.73
N ARG A 489 15.09 -18.23 30.76
CA ARG A 489 16.54 -18.50 30.57
C ARG A 489 16.79 -19.66 29.63
N LEU A 490 17.87 -19.55 28.90
CA LEU A 490 18.50 -20.65 28.20
C LEU A 490 19.65 -21.18 29.10
N LEU A 491 19.53 -22.44 29.54
CA LEU A 491 20.51 -23.07 30.42
C LEU A 491 21.70 -23.58 29.59
N PRO A 492 22.89 -23.71 30.22
CA PRO A 492 24.03 -24.28 29.52
C PRO A 492 23.75 -25.69 28.99
N VAL A 493 24.37 -26.04 27.88
CA VAL A 493 24.09 -27.29 27.14
C VAL A 493 24.35 -28.56 27.98
N ASN A 494 25.23 -28.50 28.99
CA ASN A 494 25.53 -29.61 29.87
C ASN A 494 24.38 -30.01 30.81
N VAL A 495 23.33 -29.22 30.92
CA VAL A 495 22.10 -29.60 31.63
C VAL A 495 21.35 -30.67 30.83
N PHE A 496 21.54 -30.75 29.52
CA PHE A 496 21.00 -31.82 28.70
C PHE A 496 21.80 -33.11 28.87
N PRO A 497 21.23 -34.21 29.44
CA PRO A 497 22.00 -35.41 29.78
C PRO A 497 22.67 -36.10 28.58
N ARG A 498 22.18 -35.85 27.37
CA ARG A 498 22.68 -36.44 26.12
C ARG A 498 23.11 -35.37 25.11
N TRP A 499 23.74 -34.31 25.59
CA TRP A 499 24.20 -33.20 24.76
C TRP A 499 25.20 -33.63 23.68
N ASP A 500 25.91 -34.74 23.86
CA ASP A 500 26.78 -35.39 22.89
C ASP A 500 26.07 -35.73 21.57
N ARG A 501 24.73 -36.01 21.62
CA ARG A 501 23.94 -36.31 20.45
C ARG A 501 23.59 -35.08 19.59
N LEU A 502 23.76 -33.88 20.13
CA LEU A 502 23.57 -32.65 19.37
C LEU A 502 24.63 -32.45 18.27
N GLY A 503 25.82 -33.01 18.50
CA GLY A 503 27.01 -32.81 17.67
C GLY A 503 27.69 -31.45 17.89
N TYR A 504 28.93 -31.40 17.50
CA TYR A 504 29.81 -30.25 17.80
C TYR A 504 29.28 -28.90 17.31
N ARG A 505 28.83 -28.84 16.04
CA ARG A 505 28.31 -27.59 15.41
C ARG A 505 27.13 -27.02 16.14
N ALA A 506 26.09 -27.84 16.40
CA ALA A 506 24.91 -27.40 17.13
C ALA A 506 25.21 -26.94 18.54
N THR A 507 26.11 -27.66 19.22
CA THR A 507 26.58 -27.31 20.59
C THR A 507 27.28 -25.96 20.59
N GLN A 508 28.16 -25.69 19.64
CA GLN A 508 28.89 -24.42 19.57
C GLN A 508 27.96 -23.26 19.21
N ALA A 509 27.04 -23.46 18.23
CA ALA A 509 26.03 -22.46 17.85
C ALA A 509 25.13 -22.10 19.04
N TYR A 510 24.62 -23.11 19.76
CA TYR A 510 23.79 -22.90 20.95
C TYR A 510 24.56 -22.12 22.03
N LYS A 511 25.81 -22.52 22.32
CA LYS A 511 26.66 -21.80 23.29
C LYS A 511 26.87 -20.33 22.89
N GLY A 512 27.16 -20.07 21.61
CA GLY A 512 27.31 -18.70 21.11
C GLY A 512 26.04 -17.85 21.28
N ILE A 513 24.87 -18.44 21.05
CA ILE A 513 23.58 -17.75 21.26
C ILE A 513 23.38 -17.45 22.76
N VAL A 514 23.60 -18.43 23.64
CA VAL A 514 23.45 -18.24 25.10
C VAL A 514 24.42 -17.18 25.62
N ASP A 515 25.69 -17.28 25.27
CA ASP A 515 26.72 -16.34 25.70
C ASP A 515 26.39 -14.89 25.23
N TRP A 516 25.86 -14.76 24.00
CA TRP A 516 25.44 -13.46 23.48
C TRP A 516 24.24 -12.91 24.27
N ILE A 517 23.19 -13.72 24.50
CA ILE A 517 22.01 -13.31 25.27
C ILE A 517 22.40 -12.84 26.67
N GLU A 518 23.21 -13.63 27.40
CA GLU A 518 23.63 -13.25 28.74
C GLU A 518 24.53 -12.00 28.74
N GLY A 519 25.35 -11.83 27.70
CA GLY A 519 26.14 -10.61 27.50
C GLY A 519 25.26 -9.37 27.28
N GLN A 520 24.20 -9.47 26.48
CA GLN A 520 23.27 -8.34 26.26
C GLN A 520 22.43 -8.06 27.51
N ARG A 521 21.94 -9.09 28.21
CA ARG A 521 21.26 -8.93 29.50
C ARG A 521 22.04 -8.09 30.49
N LYS A 522 23.32 -8.42 30.65
CA LYS A 522 24.19 -7.67 31.53
C LYS A 522 24.31 -6.20 31.11
N GLN A 523 24.39 -5.94 29.79
CA GLN A 523 24.46 -4.56 29.30
C GLN A 523 23.15 -3.79 29.49
N VAL A 524 21.97 -4.45 29.35
CA VAL A 524 20.69 -3.87 29.68
C VAL A 524 20.57 -3.58 31.18
N GLU A 525 20.97 -4.51 32.06
CA GLU A 525 20.97 -4.32 33.50
C GLU A 525 21.95 -3.20 33.97
N GLU A 526 23.02 -2.98 33.22
CA GLU A 526 24.01 -1.91 33.48
C GLU A 526 23.63 -0.59 32.78
N GLU A 527 22.44 -0.47 32.20
CA GLU A 527 21.94 0.71 31.45
C GLU A 527 22.90 1.19 30.35
N ARG A 528 23.59 0.25 29.68
CA ARG A 528 24.53 0.55 28.59
C ARG A 528 23.86 0.48 27.20
N ILE A 529 22.61 0.09 27.14
CA ILE A 529 21.80 0.00 25.91
C ILE A 529 20.64 0.95 26.07
N ASP A 530 20.62 2.03 25.29
CA ASP A 530 19.64 3.10 25.40
C ASP A 530 18.28 2.76 24.75
N SER A 531 18.22 1.73 23.91
CA SER A 531 16.96 1.30 23.29
C SER A 531 17.07 -0.10 22.69
N ALA A 532 15.95 -0.81 22.64
CA ALA A 532 15.91 -2.12 22.00
C ALA A 532 16.16 -2.08 20.48
N SER A 533 16.06 -0.93 19.83
CA SER A 533 16.47 -0.77 18.43
C SER A 533 17.98 -1.04 18.24
N ILE A 534 18.80 -0.66 19.19
CA ILE A 534 20.25 -0.96 19.20
C ILE A 534 20.49 -2.47 19.38
N LEU A 535 19.70 -3.11 20.24
CA LEU A 535 19.79 -4.55 20.44
C LEU A 535 19.42 -5.32 19.16
N LEU A 536 18.36 -4.89 18.48
CA LEU A 536 17.95 -5.46 17.18
C LEU A 536 19.05 -5.31 16.14
N ASP A 537 19.66 -4.15 16.03
CA ASP A 537 20.75 -3.88 15.08
C ASP A 537 21.96 -4.80 15.36
N ARG A 538 22.34 -4.94 16.62
CA ARG A 538 23.41 -5.87 17.05
C ARG A 538 23.07 -7.33 16.77
N ALA A 539 21.81 -7.75 17.01
CA ALA A 539 21.38 -9.11 16.75
C ALA A 539 21.39 -9.43 15.25
N ILE A 540 20.94 -8.49 14.42
CA ILE A 540 20.99 -8.61 12.96
C ILE A 540 22.45 -8.71 12.49
N ALA A 541 23.34 -7.85 12.98
CA ALA A 541 24.75 -7.88 12.62
C ALA A 541 25.44 -9.19 13.05
N GLN A 542 25.07 -9.75 14.21
CA GLN A 542 25.68 -10.95 14.77
C GLN A 542 25.19 -12.24 14.12
N PHE A 543 23.88 -12.37 13.87
CA PHE A 543 23.26 -13.65 13.52
C PHE A 543 22.67 -13.72 12.11
N ILE A 544 22.38 -12.58 11.49
CA ILE A 544 21.71 -12.55 10.19
C ILE A 544 22.65 -12.04 9.09
N TRP A 545 23.43 -11.00 9.40
CA TRP A 545 24.34 -10.38 8.43
C TRP A 545 25.73 -11.01 8.50
N HIS A 546 25.96 -12.04 7.69
CA HIS A 546 27.27 -12.72 7.59
C HIS A 546 28.05 -12.34 6.33
N GLY A 547 27.75 -11.16 5.73
CA GLY A 547 28.33 -10.79 4.43
C GLY A 547 27.72 -11.54 3.25
N SER A 548 26.67 -12.34 3.48
CA SER A 548 25.95 -13.09 2.46
C SER A 548 24.91 -12.19 1.75
N LYS A 549 24.54 -12.55 0.53
CA LYS A 549 23.42 -11.91 -0.19
C LYS A 549 22.11 -12.41 0.41
N LEU A 550 21.52 -11.63 1.31
CA LEU A 550 20.16 -11.90 1.78
C LEU A 550 19.14 -11.68 0.66
N PRO A 551 18.08 -12.50 0.61
CA PRO A 551 16.97 -12.27 -0.30
C PRO A 551 16.36 -10.88 -0.11
N HIS A 552 15.97 -10.21 -1.20
CA HIS A 552 15.38 -8.85 -1.14
C HIS A 552 14.20 -8.75 -0.17
N ARG A 553 13.37 -9.79 -0.10
CA ARG A 553 12.24 -9.87 0.85
C ARG A 553 12.68 -9.81 2.30
N GLU A 554 13.77 -10.49 2.65
CA GLU A 554 14.32 -10.50 4.00
C GLU A 554 14.94 -9.14 4.36
N ILE A 555 15.69 -8.54 3.44
CA ILE A 555 16.22 -7.18 3.59
C ILE A 555 15.10 -6.17 3.81
N SER A 556 14.02 -6.29 3.04
CA SER A 556 12.86 -5.41 3.16
C SER A 556 12.18 -5.55 4.53
N ALA A 557 12.00 -6.78 5.02
CA ALA A 557 11.41 -7.04 6.33
C ALA A 557 12.30 -6.51 7.48
N LEU A 558 13.61 -6.74 7.42
CA LEU A 558 14.57 -6.25 8.44
C LEU A 558 14.62 -4.72 8.44
N ARG A 559 14.63 -4.08 7.28
CA ARG A 559 14.59 -2.63 7.19
C ARG A 559 13.32 -2.07 7.82
N GLU A 560 12.15 -2.64 7.48
CA GLU A 560 10.88 -2.18 8.03
C GLU A 560 10.81 -2.39 9.55
N LEU A 561 11.35 -3.51 10.05
CA LEU A 561 11.46 -3.74 11.50
C LEU A 561 12.28 -2.63 12.19
N LEU A 562 13.47 -2.32 11.66
CA LEU A 562 14.36 -1.30 12.26
C LEU A 562 13.75 0.11 12.14
N GLU A 563 13.15 0.45 11.01
CA GLU A 563 12.47 1.74 10.84
C GLU A 563 11.27 1.87 11.78
N THR A 564 10.49 0.81 11.95
CA THR A 564 9.35 0.77 12.87
C THR A 564 9.82 0.87 14.32
N ALA A 565 10.87 0.13 14.69
CA ALA A 565 11.45 0.20 16.03
C ALA A 565 11.91 1.63 16.34
N ARG A 566 12.76 2.23 15.50
CA ARG A 566 13.24 3.61 15.71
C ARG A 566 12.09 4.60 15.88
N HIS A 567 11.12 4.54 14.99
CA HIS A 567 9.94 5.40 15.07
C HIS A 567 9.17 5.19 16.38
N TYR A 568 8.96 3.93 16.79
CA TYR A 568 8.23 3.60 18.01
C TYR A 568 8.93 4.18 19.26
N TRP A 569 10.26 4.02 19.36
CA TRP A 569 11.05 4.59 20.45
C TRP A 569 11.11 6.13 20.42
N ASP A 570 11.10 6.75 19.24
CA ASP A 570 11.04 8.23 19.14
C ASP A 570 9.69 8.76 19.65
N VAL A 571 8.59 8.06 19.37
CA VAL A 571 7.26 8.41 19.88
C VAL A 571 7.18 8.17 21.39
N ASP A 572 7.63 7.01 21.87
CA ASP A 572 7.61 6.68 23.30
C ASP A 572 8.44 7.67 24.13
N ARG A 573 9.64 8.01 23.67
CA ARG A 573 10.47 9.04 24.32
C ARG A 573 9.77 10.38 24.39
N ARG A 574 9.08 10.80 23.31
CA ARG A 574 8.30 12.03 23.29
C ARG A 574 7.19 12.01 24.35
N LEU A 575 6.50 10.88 24.51
CA LEU A 575 5.45 10.72 25.50
C LEU A 575 6.00 10.72 26.93
N GLN A 576 7.09 10.02 27.17
CA GLN A 576 7.78 10.01 28.48
C GLN A 576 8.25 11.40 28.89
N ASP A 577 8.88 12.14 27.96
CA ASP A 577 9.35 13.51 28.22
C ASP A 577 8.17 14.47 28.54
N TYR A 578 7.06 14.39 27.79
CA TYR A 578 5.92 15.27 27.97
C TYR A 578 5.13 14.93 29.23
N ASP A 579 4.80 13.66 29.42
CA ASP A 579 3.99 13.17 30.56
C ASP A 579 4.83 13.02 31.84
N ARG A 580 6.16 13.25 31.77
CA ARG A 580 7.13 13.03 32.85
C ARG A 580 7.05 11.62 33.44
N ARG A 581 6.79 10.63 32.57
CA ARG A 581 6.81 9.21 32.93
C ARG A 581 8.26 8.70 32.91
N GLN A 582 8.52 7.71 33.74
CA GLN A 582 9.77 6.95 33.75
C GLN A 582 9.40 5.47 33.72
N ASP A 583 8.71 5.07 32.63
CA ASP A 583 8.36 3.67 32.47
C ASP A 583 9.64 2.87 32.18
N PRO A 584 9.83 1.70 32.82
CA PRO A 584 10.98 0.85 32.54
C PRO A 584 10.95 0.40 31.06
N GLU A 585 12.13 0.32 30.43
CA GLU A 585 12.24 0.02 28.99
C GLU A 585 11.57 -1.31 28.59
N TYR A 586 11.53 -2.30 29.47
CA TYR A 586 10.87 -3.57 29.19
C TYR A 586 9.36 -3.42 28.93
N VAL A 587 8.71 -2.39 29.46
CA VAL A 587 7.28 -2.09 29.18
C VAL A 587 7.15 -1.66 27.73
N THR A 588 7.96 -0.70 27.28
CA THR A 588 8.01 -0.25 25.89
C THR A 588 8.29 -1.40 24.92
N VAL A 589 9.24 -2.27 25.26
CA VAL A 589 9.57 -3.48 24.47
C VAL A 589 8.39 -4.43 24.40
N GLY A 590 7.68 -4.65 25.52
CA GLY A 590 6.49 -5.49 25.58
C GLY A 590 5.37 -4.98 24.66
N GLU A 591 5.07 -3.69 24.73
CA GLU A 591 4.04 -3.07 23.86
C GLU A 591 4.48 -3.09 22.39
N PHE A 592 5.75 -2.89 22.08
CA PHE A 592 6.27 -3.04 20.72
C PHE A 592 6.11 -4.47 20.17
N ILE A 593 6.38 -5.50 20.99
CA ILE A 593 6.16 -6.90 20.59
C ILE A 593 4.67 -7.16 20.34
N LYS A 594 3.77 -6.63 21.17
CA LYS A 594 2.31 -6.73 20.95
C LYS A 594 1.89 -6.09 19.64
N LEU A 595 2.35 -4.86 19.38
CA LEU A 595 2.07 -4.13 18.13
C LEU A 595 2.45 -4.96 16.89
N LEU A 596 3.65 -5.54 16.87
CA LEU A 596 4.09 -6.37 15.75
C LEU A 596 3.30 -7.66 15.62
N ARG A 597 2.92 -8.29 16.75
CA ARG A 597 2.12 -9.53 16.76
C ARG A 597 0.69 -9.35 16.30
N GLN A 598 0.13 -8.14 16.34
CA GLN A 598 -1.17 -7.85 15.75
C GLN A 598 -1.17 -8.04 14.22
N GLY A 599 0.01 -8.06 13.59
CA GLY A 599 0.15 -8.37 12.17
C GLY A 599 -0.27 -7.24 11.22
N THR A 600 -0.49 -6.03 11.73
CA THR A 600 -0.90 -4.88 10.94
C THR A 600 0.26 -4.21 10.20
N ILE A 601 1.48 -4.36 10.70
CA ILE A 601 2.68 -3.82 10.09
C ILE A 601 3.19 -4.80 9.04
N SER A 602 3.29 -4.33 7.80
CA SER A 602 3.78 -5.12 6.66
C SER A 602 5.07 -4.55 6.09
N ALA A 603 5.94 -5.44 5.60
CA ALA A 603 7.14 -5.01 4.89
C ALA A 603 6.75 -4.25 3.62
N LYS A 604 7.32 -3.06 3.43
CA LYS A 604 7.20 -2.35 2.15
C LYS A 604 7.99 -3.12 1.09
N PRO A 605 7.44 -3.32 -0.11
CA PRO A 605 8.11 -4.05 -1.19
C PRO A 605 9.25 -3.22 -1.81
N PHE A 606 10.19 -2.74 -0.98
CA PHE A 606 11.33 -1.96 -1.42
C PHE A 606 12.60 -2.40 -0.64
N PRO A 607 13.71 -2.70 -1.31
CA PRO A 607 13.94 -2.58 -2.77
C PRO A 607 13.02 -3.53 -3.56
N VAL A 608 12.53 -3.05 -4.71
CA VAL A 608 11.81 -3.90 -5.67
C VAL A 608 12.81 -4.93 -6.20
N ASP A 609 12.42 -6.18 -6.25
CA ASP A 609 13.23 -7.18 -6.96
C ASP A 609 13.53 -6.65 -8.38
N PRO A 610 14.78 -6.66 -8.85
CA PRO A 610 15.06 -6.28 -10.22
C PRO A 610 14.20 -7.13 -11.14
N PRO A 611 13.63 -6.58 -12.24
CA PRO A 611 12.92 -7.37 -13.20
C PRO A 611 13.83 -8.53 -13.64
N HIS A 612 13.31 -9.74 -13.68
CA HIS A 612 14.06 -10.91 -14.12
C HIS A 612 14.62 -10.62 -15.52
N ASP A 613 15.94 -10.68 -15.66
CA ASP A 613 16.62 -10.43 -16.93
C ASP A 613 16.14 -11.43 -17.97
N GLY A 614 15.39 -10.95 -18.96
CA GLY A 614 15.15 -11.67 -20.21
C GLY A 614 13.70 -11.75 -20.67
N GLU A 615 12.78 -12.38 -19.99
CA GLU A 615 11.42 -12.63 -20.52
C GLU A 615 10.29 -12.05 -19.67
N GLY A 616 10.60 -11.45 -18.53
CA GLY A 616 9.62 -10.94 -17.57
C GLY A 616 8.91 -12.07 -16.81
N ALA A 617 7.99 -11.72 -15.91
CA ALA A 617 7.24 -12.65 -15.08
C ALA A 617 5.74 -12.44 -15.26
N VAL A 618 4.93 -13.50 -15.06
CA VAL A 618 3.47 -13.39 -15.02
C VAL A 618 3.06 -12.52 -13.83
N THR A 619 2.31 -11.48 -14.08
CA THR A 619 1.88 -10.55 -13.05
C THR A 619 0.59 -11.03 -12.36
N LEU A 620 0.63 -11.24 -11.04
CA LEU A 620 -0.56 -11.49 -10.21
C LEU A 620 -0.94 -10.21 -9.45
N ALA A 621 -2.18 -9.76 -9.57
CA ALA A 621 -2.62 -8.52 -8.95
C ALA A 621 -4.11 -8.52 -8.60
N THR A 622 -4.49 -7.72 -7.59
CA THR A 622 -5.88 -7.30 -7.47
C THR A 622 -6.19 -6.19 -8.47
N ILE A 623 -7.48 -5.97 -8.74
CA ILE A 623 -7.94 -4.87 -9.62
C ILE A 623 -7.31 -3.54 -9.18
N PHE A 624 -7.37 -3.23 -7.88
CA PHE A 624 -6.82 -2.00 -7.32
C PHE A 624 -5.30 -1.88 -7.53
N GLN A 625 -4.55 -2.96 -7.23
CA GLN A 625 -3.10 -2.98 -7.39
C GLN A 625 -2.69 -2.78 -8.84
N TYR A 626 -3.35 -3.50 -9.76
CA TYR A 626 -3.05 -3.45 -11.18
C TYR A 626 -3.30 -2.05 -11.78
N ARG A 627 -4.46 -1.47 -11.46
CA ARG A 627 -4.84 -0.14 -11.92
C ARG A 627 -3.92 0.94 -11.32
N SER A 628 -3.66 0.88 -10.01
CA SER A 628 -2.77 1.82 -9.31
C SER A 628 -1.33 1.77 -9.80
N ALA A 629 -0.83 0.59 -10.17
CA ALA A 629 0.50 0.42 -10.76
C ALA A 629 0.57 0.82 -12.25
N ARG A 630 -0.55 1.21 -12.86
CA ARG A 630 -0.67 1.64 -14.26
C ARG A 630 -0.12 0.64 -15.28
N LEU A 631 -0.18 -0.65 -14.95
CA LEU A 631 0.36 -1.72 -15.77
C LEU A 631 -0.48 -1.96 -17.03
N GLN A 632 0.14 -2.65 -18.00
CA GLN A 632 -0.49 -3.13 -19.20
C GLN A 632 0.14 -4.45 -19.61
N HIS A 633 -0.68 -5.37 -20.10
CA HIS A 633 -0.20 -6.65 -20.61
C HIS A 633 -0.94 -7.00 -21.90
N ARG A 634 -0.33 -7.86 -22.65
CA ARG A 634 -0.90 -8.34 -23.91
C ARG A 634 -2.11 -9.23 -23.66
N TRP A 635 -2.01 -10.14 -22.66
CA TRP A 635 -3.04 -11.06 -22.25
C TRP A 635 -3.46 -10.80 -20.81
N HIS A 636 -4.79 -10.77 -20.58
CA HIS A 636 -5.35 -10.70 -19.23
C HIS A 636 -6.18 -11.95 -18.94
N PHE A 637 -6.02 -12.48 -17.73
CA PHE A 637 -6.89 -13.45 -17.11
C PHE A 637 -7.66 -12.76 -15.97
N TRP A 638 -8.96 -12.65 -16.09
CA TRP A 638 -9.80 -12.08 -15.05
C TRP A 638 -10.39 -13.21 -14.21
N LEU A 639 -9.88 -13.39 -13.00
CA LEU A 639 -10.31 -14.43 -12.09
C LEU A 639 -11.60 -14.07 -11.36
N ASP A 640 -12.36 -15.13 -10.97
CA ASP A 640 -13.55 -15.02 -10.13
C ASP A 640 -14.56 -13.99 -10.66
N ILE A 641 -14.84 -14.00 -11.97
CA ILE A 641 -15.75 -13.00 -12.58
C ILE A 641 -17.18 -13.10 -12.05
N GLY A 642 -17.58 -14.25 -11.51
CA GLY A 642 -18.85 -14.43 -10.80
C GLY A 642 -18.84 -13.87 -9.37
N SER A 643 -17.73 -13.29 -8.90
CA SER A 643 -17.67 -12.72 -7.55
C SER A 643 -18.34 -11.33 -7.49
N PRO A 644 -19.20 -11.07 -6.49
CA PRO A 644 -19.76 -9.73 -6.28
C PRO A 644 -18.69 -8.68 -5.90
N LEU A 645 -17.50 -9.12 -5.48
CA LEU A 645 -16.40 -8.21 -5.15
C LEU A 645 -15.88 -7.39 -6.34
N TRP A 646 -16.26 -7.73 -7.58
CA TRP A 646 -15.98 -6.90 -8.75
C TRP A 646 -16.61 -5.51 -8.66
N LEU A 647 -17.79 -5.37 -8.02
CA LEU A 647 -18.40 -4.08 -7.71
C LEU A 647 -17.55 -3.20 -6.78
N GLN A 648 -16.78 -3.84 -5.90
CA GLN A 648 -15.93 -3.14 -4.93
C GLN A 648 -14.56 -2.75 -5.49
N GLY A 649 -14.17 -3.29 -6.65
CA GLY A 649 -12.92 -2.96 -7.33
C GLY A 649 -11.63 -3.39 -6.63
N GLY A 650 -11.72 -4.31 -5.67
CA GLY A 650 -10.56 -4.83 -4.94
C GLY A 650 -9.86 -3.82 -4.02
N ALA A 651 -10.46 -2.64 -3.79
CA ALA A 651 -10.00 -1.66 -2.80
C ALA A 651 -10.91 -1.69 -1.57
N ALA A 652 -10.30 -1.56 -0.39
CA ALA A 652 -11.08 -1.29 0.81
C ALA A 652 -11.59 0.16 0.73
N THR A 653 -12.88 0.35 0.58
CA THR A 653 -13.51 1.66 0.75
C THR A 653 -13.57 1.97 2.24
N LEU A 654 -13.10 3.14 2.64
CA LEU A 654 -13.20 3.60 4.01
C LEU A 654 -14.66 3.78 4.41
N PHE A 655 -14.97 3.54 5.68
CA PHE A 655 -16.31 3.69 6.21
C PHE A 655 -16.84 5.10 5.94
N ALA A 656 -18.06 5.18 5.43
CA ALA A 656 -18.75 6.43 5.10
C ALA A 656 -18.03 7.33 4.06
N ALA A 657 -17.02 6.84 3.34
CA ALA A 657 -16.26 7.66 2.38
C ALA A 657 -17.13 8.44 1.37
N PRO A 658 -18.23 7.90 0.81
CA PRO A 658 -19.10 8.66 -0.09
C PRO A 658 -19.71 9.92 0.53
N LEU A 659 -19.96 9.94 1.85
CA LEU A 659 -20.48 11.12 2.53
C LEU A 659 -19.46 12.27 2.57
N PHE A 660 -18.18 11.95 2.39
CA PHE A 660 -17.08 12.91 2.43
C PHE A 660 -16.67 13.43 1.05
N LEU A 661 -17.44 13.22 -0.01
CA LEU A 661 -17.26 13.91 -1.28
C LEU A 661 -17.71 15.37 -1.14
N ARG A 662 -16.91 16.33 -1.64
CA ARG A 662 -17.04 17.76 -1.34
C ARG A 662 -18.37 18.34 -1.78
N ASP A 663 -18.78 18.00 -2.99
CA ASP A 663 -19.95 18.59 -3.64
C ASP A 663 -21.23 17.78 -3.45
N ARG A 664 -21.16 16.70 -2.65
CA ARG A 664 -22.34 15.89 -2.34
C ARG A 664 -23.29 16.65 -1.41
N PRO A 665 -24.63 16.66 -1.73
CA PRO A 665 -25.65 17.22 -0.85
C PRO A 665 -25.67 16.51 0.52
N ARG A 666 -25.98 17.23 1.58
CA ARG A 666 -26.19 16.65 2.92
C ARG A 666 -27.58 16.01 2.97
N GLN A 667 -27.69 14.78 2.57
CA GLN A 667 -28.92 13.99 2.56
C GLN A 667 -28.60 12.53 2.91
N PRO A 668 -29.58 11.74 3.38
CA PRO A 668 -29.37 10.33 3.67
C PRO A 668 -28.83 9.58 2.47
N TRP A 669 -27.90 8.66 2.72
CA TRP A 669 -27.36 7.75 1.71
C TRP A 669 -28.37 6.63 1.46
N SER A 670 -28.94 6.57 0.27
CA SER A 670 -29.94 5.58 -0.08
C SER A 670 -29.33 4.31 -0.70
N GLU A 671 -30.07 3.21 -0.64
CA GLU A 671 -29.67 1.97 -1.33
C GLU A 671 -29.55 2.17 -2.82
N THR A 672 -30.39 3.02 -3.41
CA THR A 672 -30.32 3.37 -4.85
C THR A 672 -29.01 4.09 -5.17
N GLU A 673 -28.62 5.10 -4.39
CA GLU A 673 -27.33 5.78 -4.57
C GLU A 673 -26.13 4.82 -4.41
N GLN A 674 -26.25 3.81 -3.52
CA GLN A 674 -25.21 2.79 -3.38
C GLN A 674 -25.11 1.92 -4.64
N LEU A 675 -26.23 1.48 -5.19
CA LEU A 675 -26.28 0.69 -6.42
C LEU A 675 -25.71 1.49 -7.61
N ASP A 676 -26.16 2.71 -7.80
CA ASP A 676 -25.69 3.59 -8.87
C ASP A 676 -24.16 3.81 -8.76
N THR A 677 -23.67 4.06 -7.55
CA THR A 677 -22.22 4.23 -7.30
C THR A 677 -21.41 2.97 -7.60
N ASP A 678 -21.95 1.80 -7.27
CA ASP A 678 -21.30 0.51 -7.51
C ASP A 678 -21.29 0.17 -9.02
N GLU A 679 -22.38 0.47 -9.75
CA GLU A 679 -22.47 0.31 -11.19
C GLU A 679 -21.49 1.24 -11.92
N GLU A 680 -21.47 2.52 -11.59
CA GLU A 680 -20.50 3.48 -12.14
C GLU A 680 -19.06 3.08 -11.86
N ARG A 681 -18.79 2.53 -10.66
CA ARG A 681 -17.45 2.01 -10.31
C ARG A 681 -17.09 0.84 -11.19
N LEU A 682 -18.01 -0.11 -11.38
CA LEU A 682 -17.81 -1.26 -12.26
C LEU A 682 -17.54 -0.83 -13.70
N GLU A 683 -18.32 0.11 -14.21
CA GLU A 683 -18.11 0.69 -15.54
C GLU A 683 -16.70 1.29 -15.69
N ARG A 684 -16.27 2.10 -14.73
CA ARG A 684 -14.91 2.67 -14.71
C ARG A 684 -13.82 1.60 -14.66
N ILE A 685 -14.03 0.53 -13.86
CA ILE A 685 -13.10 -0.60 -13.79
C ILE A 685 -12.97 -1.30 -15.13
N LEU A 686 -14.08 -1.62 -15.76
CA LEU A 686 -14.10 -2.30 -17.05
C LEU A 686 -13.44 -1.46 -18.16
N ASN A 687 -13.82 -0.21 -18.28
CA ASN A 687 -13.24 0.70 -19.26
C ASN A 687 -11.72 0.86 -19.08
N ASP A 688 -11.25 0.96 -17.82
CA ASP A 688 -9.83 1.10 -17.54
C ASP A 688 -9.06 -0.20 -17.79
N LEU A 689 -9.57 -1.35 -17.34
CA LEU A 689 -8.92 -2.64 -17.57
C LEU A 689 -8.88 -3.01 -19.05
N LEU A 690 -9.99 -2.82 -19.78
CA LEU A 690 -10.06 -3.08 -21.23
C LEU A 690 -9.09 -2.20 -22.03
N ALA A 691 -8.85 -0.97 -21.56
CA ALA A 691 -7.83 -0.10 -22.16
C ALA A 691 -6.39 -0.63 -21.96
N ARG A 692 -6.17 -1.54 -21.02
CA ARG A 692 -4.86 -2.11 -20.65
C ARG A 692 -4.60 -3.51 -21.20
N VAL A 693 -5.62 -4.15 -21.79
CA VAL A 693 -5.49 -5.43 -22.51
C VAL A 693 -4.98 -5.15 -23.91
N GLY A 694 -3.93 -5.85 -24.35
CA GLY A 694 -3.43 -5.75 -25.73
C GLY A 694 -4.28 -6.54 -26.71
N ASP A 695 -4.18 -7.87 -26.65
CA ASP A 695 -4.69 -8.77 -27.68
C ASP A 695 -5.82 -9.70 -27.20
N ARG A 696 -5.71 -10.21 -25.96
CA ARG A 696 -6.60 -11.29 -25.51
C ARG A 696 -7.03 -11.13 -24.06
N LEU A 697 -8.33 -11.33 -23.84
CA LEU A 697 -8.94 -11.40 -22.53
C LEU A 697 -9.46 -12.81 -22.28
N ILE A 698 -9.15 -13.38 -21.13
CA ILE A 698 -9.65 -14.68 -20.67
C ILE A 698 -10.48 -14.47 -19.40
N LEU A 699 -11.76 -14.80 -19.48
CA LEU A 699 -12.71 -14.71 -18.38
C LEU A 699 -12.70 -16.03 -17.61
N CYS A 700 -12.40 -15.99 -16.33
CA CYS A 700 -12.22 -17.18 -15.50
C CYS A 700 -13.33 -17.24 -14.42
N HIS A 701 -14.18 -18.28 -14.48
CA HIS A 701 -15.33 -18.47 -13.60
C HIS A 701 -15.32 -19.85 -12.94
N SER A 702 -15.76 -19.90 -11.69
CA SER A 702 -16.18 -21.14 -11.01
C SER A 702 -17.60 -20.99 -10.49
N ASP A 703 -18.39 -22.03 -10.63
CA ASP A 703 -19.79 -22.03 -10.16
C ASP A 703 -19.88 -21.80 -8.64
N LEU A 704 -18.93 -22.37 -7.90
CA LEU A 704 -18.86 -22.28 -6.45
C LEU A 704 -17.65 -21.46 -5.98
N ALA A 705 -17.87 -20.60 -5.01
CA ALA A 705 -16.83 -19.91 -4.23
C ALA A 705 -16.15 -20.87 -3.24
N THR A 706 -15.11 -20.39 -2.54
CA THR A 706 -14.39 -21.19 -1.52
C THR A 706 -15.26 -21.65 -0.35
N ASN A 707 -16.32 -20.91 -0.03
CA ASN A 707 -17.30 -21.23 1.02
C ASN A 707 -18.44 -22.12 0.53
N GLY A 708 -18.41 -22.60 -0.72
CA GLY A 708 -19.44 -23.43 -1.32
C GLY A 708 -20.70 -22.70 -1.77
N GLN A 709 -20.74 -21.38 -1.70
CA GLN A 709 -21.84 -20.58 -2.23
C GLN A 709 -21.70 -20.38 -3.75
N GLU A 710 -22.84 -20.33 -4.44
CA GLU A 710 -22.90 -20.00 -5.86
C GLU A 710 -22.40 -18.57 -6.09
N GLN A 711 -21.65 -18.40 -7.17
CA GLN A 711 -21.11 -17.10 -7.56
C GLN A 711 -22.02 -16.46 -8.62
N ASN A 712 -22.80 -15.44 -8.24
CA ASN A 712 -23.74 -14.73 -9.08
C ASN A 712 -23.37 -13.25 -9.23
N GLY A 713 -22.09 -12.96 -9.50
CA GLY A 713 -21.60 -11.59 -9.65
C GLY A 713 -21.95 -10.93 -10.98
N PRO A 714 -21.72 -9.61 -11.09
CA PRO A 714 -22.20 -8.79 -12.20
C PRO A 714 -21.58 -9.15 -13.54
N LEU A 715 -20.35 -9.67 -13.59
CA LEU A 715 -19.67 -9.98 -14.85
C LEU A 715 -20.09 -11.31 -15.48
N LEU A 716 -20.98 -12.10 -14.85
CA LEU A 716 -21.48 -13.34 -15.45
C LEU A 716 -22.24 -13.12 -16.75
N SER A 717 -22.87 -11.96 -16.91
CA SER A 717 -23.52 -11.57 -18.14
C SER A 717 -22.58 -11.59 -19.36
N LEU A 718 -21.29 -11.33 -19.15
CA LEU A 718 -20.27 -11.41 -20.20
C LEU A 718 -20.06 -12.85 -20.70
N LEU A 719 -20.22 -13.85 -19.83
CA LEU A 719 -20.14 -15.28 -20.23
C LEU A 719 -21.37 -15.73 -21.01
N SER A 720 -22.56 -15.22 -20.69
CA SER A 720 -23.81 -15.61 -21.35
C SER A 720 -23.75 -15.31 -22.85
N GLY A 721 -23.15 -14.19 -23.24
CA GLY A 721 -22.90 -13.85 -24.64
C GLY A 721 -21.90 -14.77 -25.35
N TRP A 722 -21.02 -15.46 -24.61
CA TRP A 722 -20.00 -16.36 -25.17
C TRP A 722 -20.53 -17.78 -25.38
N VAL A 723 -21.30 -18.34 -24.44
CA VAL A 723 -21.76 -19.74 -24.46
C VAL A 723 -22.66 -20.03 -25.69
N GLU A 724 -23.38 -19.06 -26.18
CA GLU A 724 -24.20 -19.24 -27.40
C GLU A 724 -23.41 -19.21 -28.71
N SER A 725 -22.23 -18.54 -28.75
CA SER A 725 -21.41 -18.46 -29.94
C SER A 725 -20.49 -19.71 -30.14
N ASP A 726 -20.13 -20.42 -29.08
CA ASP A 726 -19.09 -21.46 -29.13
C ASP A 726 -19.61 -22.91 -28.97
N ARG A 727 -20.95 -23.12 -28.91
CA ARG A 727 -21.54 -24.47 -29.01
C ARG A 727 -21.15 -25.22 -30.29
N ALA A 728 -20.52 -24.53 -31.24
CA ALA A 728 -20.01 -25.13 -32.49
C ALA A 728 -18.56 -25.64 -32.40
N THR A 729 -17.77 -25.25 -31.39
CA THR A 729 -16.32 -25.54 -31.36
C THR A 729 -15.78 -26.03 -30.00
N CYS A 730 -16.59 -26.14 -28.95
CA CYS A 730 -16.11 -26.51 -27.62
C CYS A 730 -15.94 -28.03 -27.47
N LYS A 731 -14.72 -28.51 -27.26
CA LYS A 731 -14.46 -29.80 -26.63
C LYS A 731 -14.63 -29.64 -25.12
N PRO A 732 -15.55 -30.37 -24.49
CA PRO A 732 -15.65 -30.33 -23.03
C PRO A 732 -14.36 -30.91 -22.43
N TYR A 733 -13.72 -30.18 -21.57
CA TYR A 733 -12.71 -30.73 -20.68
C TYR A 733 -13.42 -31.52 -19.57
N PHE A 734 -13.47 -32.85 -19.71
CA PHE A 734 -13.82 -33.79 -18.65
C PHE A 734 -12.58 -34.16 -17.86
#